data_405112f3d461c7e4e6d10f9201cbcbd7
#
_entry.id   405112f3d461c7e4e6d10f9201cbcbd7
#
_cell.length_a   1.000
_cell.length_b   1.000
_cell.length_c   1.000
_cell.angle_alpha   90.00
_cell.angle_beta   90.00
_cell.angle_gamma   90.00
#
_symmetry.space_group_name_H-M   'P 1'
#
loop_
_entity.id
_entity.type
_entity.pdbx_description
1 polymer ?
#
loop_
_entity_poly.entity_id
_entity_poly.type
_entity_poly.pdbx_seq_one_letter_code
_entity_poly.pdbx_strand_id
1 'polypeptide(L)'
;MRDNLRRLACGHFVYDNPKLHFKQDNIELNITKNVVCEQSFDIVSREVTKGVIWSSNERVKIIDNMFLGTVSTIHYIVDTNGLQKDDVIKGKFDVISNAGEYFLEYAFTVTAQFLKTNENDIADLFQFANFTRDYPEEAVAVFLSDNFNILIENDTKLSNIYEALKKENNTGRAIEEFLVAAGKKSPVSINLCTDKERSYICSDDRRDTIALEKNAWGYIEADICVEADFISMETEHISAQNFTGNKCELAYIINYEKLHDGYNYGRIIINTYNHKIVTDIEVKKIYAEYPDENTNEIYHDKRKLMYEITQNYLDYRMKKFNTGVWAERSANLIERLRTLDYDNPLYMLMQAQVYNLRKMNDEAQNLIEQVQVSKDDAFLYSYYLYVKSMLISNAVYTAKAAIDIKNLYENGNDDWRILWIRFYVDLTFGHNQSIKLMRIKESFRSGCKSGVMYMEALNVMNNQPHLLRVLDKFEIQVLTFGCKNNIVSEKLALHAAQIAVSDKNASNSKIELLKNIYKIYEKDEVLTSIISYLICAGSISRESNIYYEKGILRGIKITRLYEYYIKSLDKNKYPRFSKLVLMYFAYDASLDYENKSFLYADVLFNEAENEKIMEMYMPLIDKFAYEQLRYGRINNHLILIYKRIWNKCLFDEYTASSMMKILYTYKIKCYEENVKAVWVKHKEYKTLHRYEIINKCAFVPIYTKDAVIIFESESGEFFKDSFRYDIEKVFENKYYEMINESMLAYQYEEN
;
A
#
# COMPACT_ATOMS: atom_id res chain seq x y z
N MET A 1 7.08 64.38 -48.78
CA MET A 1 6.23 65.45 -49.40
C MET A 1 6.97 66.70 -49.69
N ARG A 2 7.62 67.46 -48.75
CA ARG A 2 8.38 68.71 -49.00
C ARG A 2 9.50 68.52 -50.03
N ASP A 3 10.28 67.49 -50.01
CA ASP A 3 11.37 67.25 -50.96
C ASP A 3 10.86 66.89 -52.32
N ASN A 4 9.76 66.19 -52.44
CA ASN A 4 9.13 65.91 -53.72
C ASN A 4 8.55 67.19 -54.36
N LEU A 5 7.96 68.09 -53.56
CA LEU A 5 7.49 69.36 -54.01
C LEU A 5 8.65 70.27 -54.47
N ARG A 6 9.81 70.24 -53.78
CA ARG A 6 11.02 70.89 -54.20
C ARG A 6 11.59 70.40 -55.53
N ARG A 7 11.66 69.05 -55.71
CA ARG A 7 12.10 68.39 -56.95
C ARG A 7 11.16 68.75 -58.11
N LEU A 8 9.84 68.74 -57.87
CA LEU A 8 8.84 69.18 -58.86
C LEU A 8 9.05 70.65 -59.25
N ALA A 9 9.30 71.55 -58.29
CA ALA A 9 9.56 72.95 -58.53
C ALA A 9 10.88 73.18 -59.28
N CYS A 10 11.83 72.25 -59.23
CA CYS A 10 13.09 72.32 -59.97
C CYS A 10 13.04 71.61 -61.35
N GLY A 11 11.84 71.16 -61.81
CA GLY A 11 11.68 70.55 -63.16
C GLY A 11 12.09 69.08 -63.23
N HIS A 12 12.31 68.40 -62.12
CA HIS A 12 12.59 66.94 -62.10
C HIS A 12 11.31 66.15 -62.07
N PHE A 13 10.90 65.60 -63.22
CA PHE A 13 9.65 64.85 -63.41
C PHE A 13 9.84 63.29 -63.36
N VAL A 14 11.08 62.84 -63.25
CA VAL A 14 11.33 61.40 -63.12
C VAL A 14 11.39 61.08 -61.63
N TYR A 15 10.47 60.32 -61.19
CA TYR A 15 10.37 59.83 -59.81
C TYR A 15 10.78 58.37 -59.74
N ASP A 16 12.02 58.14 -59.36
CA ASP A 16 12.45 56.78 -59.02
C ASP A 16 11.97 56.50 -57.59
N ASN A 17 10.91 55.73 -57.47
CA ASN A 17 10.48 55.25 -56.16
C ASN A 17 11.55 54.33 -55.60
N PRO A 18 12.01 54.54 -54.36
CA PRO A 18 12.89 53.58 -53.71
C PRO A 18 12.22 52.20 -53.72
N LYS A 19 13.00 51.17 -54.02
CA LYS A 19 12.52 49.76 -53.98
C LYS A 19 12.98 49.15 -52.67
N LEU A 20 12.01 48.53 -51.98
CA LEU A 20 12.25 47.82 -50.77
C LEU A 20 12.39 46.32 -51.10
N HIS A 21 13.35 45.67 -50.47
CA HIS A 21 13.60 44.26 -50.58
C HIS A 21 13.70 43.61 -49.22
N PHE A 22 13.11 42.42 -49.07
CA PHE A 22 13.36 41.54 -47.94
C PHE A 22 14.54 40.62 -48.29
N LYS A 23 15.35 40.24 -47.29
CA LYS A 23 16.45 39.27 -47.52
C LYS A 23 15.92 37.86 -47.81
N GLN A 24 14.67 37.59 -47.50
CA GLN A 24 14.00 36.30 -47.64
C GLN A 24 12.66 36.53 -48.34
N ASP A 25 12.25 35.57 -49.17
CA ASP A 25 10.96 35.64 -49.87
C ASP A 25 9.80 35.22 -48.96
N ASN A 26 10.06 34.38 -47.96
CA ASN A 26 9.16 33.98 -46.89
C ASN A 26 9.97 33.66 -45.61
N ILE A 27 9.32 33.61 -44.48
CA ILE A 27 9.93 33.22 -43.20
C ILE A 27 9.29 31.89 -42.76
N GLU A 28 10.07 30.80 -42.80
CA GLU A 28 9.67 29.53 -42.26
C GLU A 28 10.56 29.16 -41.08
N LEU A 29 9.94 28.98 -39.89
CA LEU A 29 10.68 28.67 -38.66
C LEU A 29 9.94 27.54 -37.90
N ASN A 30 10.72 26.70 -37.29
CA ASN A 30 10.23 25.74 -36.32
C ASN A 30 10.39 26.35 -34.90
N ILE A 31 9.28 26.48 -34.17
CA ILE A 31 9.24 27.09 -32.85
C ILE A 31 8.67 26.08 -31.86
N THR A 32 9.30 25.95 -30.70
CA THR A 32 8.84 25.04 -29.65
C THR A 32 7.50 25.49 -29.09
N LYS A 33 6.63 24.57 -28.72
CA LYS A 33 5.34 24.87 -28.08
C LYS A 33 5.53 25.53 -26.71
N ASN A 34 4.54 26.32 -26.28
CA ASN A 34 4.48 26.99 -24.96
C ASN A 34 5.67 27.93 -24.72
N VAL A 35 6.16 28.60 -25.76
CA VAL A 35 7.24 29.58 -25.66
C VAL A 35 6.81 30.86 -26.33
N VAL A 36 7.22 31.97 -25.75
CA VAL A 36 7.17 33.31 -26.36
C VAL A 36 8.59 33.63 -26.79
N CYS A 37 8.83 33.62 -28.10
CA CYS A 37 10.17 33.87 -28.63
C CYS A 37 10.25 35.11 -29.51
N GLU A 38 11.36 35.83 -29.38
CA GLU A 38 11.68 37.00 -30.19
C GLU A 38 12.48 36.54 -31.43
N GLN A 39 12.12 37.15 -32.60
CA GLN A 39 12.73 36.88 -33.85
C GLN A 39 12.91 38.24 -34.58
N SER A 40 13.70 38.24 -35.64
CA SER A 40 13.90 39.46 -36.43
C SER A 40 14.11 39.15 -37.90
N PHE A 41 13.83 40.14 -38.76
CA PHE A 41 14.19 40.14 -40.15
C PHE A 41 14.57 41.53 -40.62
N ASP A 42 15.30 41.63 -41.73
CA ASP A 42 15.80 42.88 -42.24
C ASP A 42 15.02 43.37 -43.48
N ILE A 43 14.71 44.63 -43.48
CA ILE A 43 14.21 45.39 -44.62
C ILE A 43 15.38 46.16 -45.22
N VAL A 44 15.67 45.99 -46.48
CA VAL A 44 16.81 46.63 -47.15
C VAL A 44 16.33 47.46 -48.34
N SER A 45 16.87 48.66 -48.48
CA SER A 45 16.62 49.56 -49.60
C SER A 45 17.90 50.30 -50.00
N ARG A 46 18.00 50.72 -51.25
CA ARG A 46 19.12 51.54 -51.71
C ARG A 46 19.09 52.98 -51.22
N GLU A 47 17.89 53.49 -50.90
CA GLU A 47 17.65 54.83 -50.35
C GLU A 47 17.01 54.74 -48.98
N VAL A 48 17.02 55.85 -48.24
CA VAL A 48 16.37 55.90 -46.93
C VAL A 48 14.87 55.72 -47.11
N THR A 49 14.38 54.63 -46.61
CA THR A 49 12.95 54.31 -46.56
C THR A 49 12.40 54.51 -45.17
N LYS A 50 11.17 54.92 -45.12
CA LYS A 50 10.39 55.03 -43.84
C LYS A 50 9.03 54.40 -44.07
N GLY A 51 8.56 53.69 -43.05
CA GLY A 51 7.27 53.01 -43.15
C GLY A 51 6.76 52.54 -41.85
N VAL A 52 5.61 51.91 -41.92
CA VAL A 52 4.95 51.20 -40.82
C VAL A 52 4.75 49.75 -41.21
N ILE A 53 4.79 48.87 -40.24
CA ILE A 53 4.67 47.45 -40.43
C ILE A 53 3.74 46.84 -39.34
N TRP A 54 2.94 45.85 -39.74
CA TRP A 54 2.11 45.09 -38.78
C TRP A 54 1.99 43.64 -39.25
N SER A 55 1.60 42.77 -38.32
CA SER A 55 1.35 41.39 -38.61
C SER A 55 -0.15 41.14 -38.82
N SER A 56 -0.50 40.24 -39.73
CA SER A 56 -1.89 39.80 -39.98
C SER A 56 -2.39 38.79 -38.94
N ASN A 57 -1.53 38.25 -38.05
CA ASN A 57 -1.87 37.25 -37.06
C ASN A 57 -1.60 37.78 -35.66
N GLU A 58 -2.59 37.69 -34.76
CA GLU A 58 -2.53 38.23 -33.41
C GLU A 58 -1.43 37.57 -32.52
N ARG A 59 -1.03 36.31 -32.85
CA ARG A 59 0.05 35.61 -32.15
C ARG A 59 1.45 36.08 -32.54
N VAL A 60 1.56 36.90 -33.58
CA VAL A 60 2.82 37.48 -34.04
C VAL A 60 2.76 38.99 -33.86
N LYS A 61 3.46 39.49 -32.89
CA LYS A 61 3.45 40.91 -32.53
C LYS A 61 4.77 41.58 -32.89
N ILE A 62 4.72 42.70 -33.59
CA ILE A 62 5.88 43.49 -33.91
C ILE A 62 6.19 44.39 -32.71
N ILE A 63 7.47 44.47 -32.32
CA ILE A 63 7.91 45.24 -31.17
C ILE A 63 7.91 46.75 -31.55
N ASP A 64 8.59 47.12 -32.67
CA ASP A 64 8.62 48.45 -33.20
C ASP A 64 7.94 48.49 -34.57
N ASN A 65 6.76 49.07 -34.64
CA ASN A 65 5.92 49.10 -35.83
C ASN A 65 6.32 50.21 -36.86
N MET A 66 7.35 50.97 -36.59
CA MET A 66 7.87 52.00 -37.51
C MET A 66 9.35 51.79 -37.81
N PHE A 67 9.75 52.00 -39.03
CA PHE A 67 11.14 51.90 -39.43
C PHE A 67 11.60 53.10 -40.27
N LEU A 68 12.90 53.42 -40.19
CA LEU A 68 13.56 54.51 -40.91
C LEU A 68 15.02 54.13 -41.17
N GLY A 69 15.41 53.96 -42.44
CA GLY A 69 16.80 53.70 -42.80
C GLY A 69 16.95 53.06 -44.15
N THR A 70 18.18 52.76 -44.55
CA THR A 70 18.52 51.94 -45.75
C THR A 70 18.52 50.46 -45.40
N VAL A 71 18.80 50.14 -44.12
CA VAL A 71 18.65 48.79 -43.55
C VAL A 71 17.93 48.99 -42.20
N SER A 72 16.83 48.28 -42.02
CA SER A 72 16.05 48.32 -40.80
C SER A 72 15.74 46.90 -40.33
N THR A 73 16.20 46.54 -39.13
CA THR A 73 15.88 45.22 -38.53
C THR A 73 14.56 45.37 -37.78
N ILE A 74 13.62 44.54 -38.11
CA ILE A 74 12.29 44.46 -37.52
C ILE A 74 12.28 43.30 -36.55
N HIS A 75 12.00 43.61 -35.26
CA HIS A 75 11.85 42.61 -34.20
C HIS A 75 10.39 42.27 -34.01
N TYR A 76 10.11 41.00 -33.88
CA TYR A 76 8.75 40.49 -33.62
C TYR A 76 8.77 39.36 -32.63
N ILE A 77 7.66 39.19 -31.92
CA ILE A 77 7.44 38.13 -30.92
C ILE A 77 6.43 37.13 -31.47
N VAL A 78 6.75 35.88 -31.36
CA VAL A 78 5.83 34.75 -31.68
C VAL A 78 5.39 34.07 -30.40
N ASP A 79 4.09 33.99 -30.18
CA ASP A 79 3.47 33.34 -29.01
C ASP A 79 2.88 31.99 -29.42
N THR A 80 3.52 30.92 -28.93
CA THR A 80 3.08 29.53 -29.16
C THR A 80 2.30 28.93 -27.99
N ASN A 81 1.94 29.73 -26.96
CA ASN A 81 1.19 29.25 -25.79
C ASN A 81 -0.17 28.68 -26.21
N GLY A 82 -0.49 27.49 -25.68
CA GLY A 82 -1.75 26.80 -25.94
C GLY A 82 -1.88 26.13 -27.30
N LEU A 83 -0.82 26.15 -28.15
CA LEU A 83 -0.79 25.42 -29.42
C LEU A 83 -0.29 23.99 -29.24
N GLN A 84 -0.75 23.12 -30.16
CA GLN A 84 -0.34 21.71 -30.21
C GLN A 84 0.86 21.53 -31.17
N LYS A 85 1.56 20.40 -31.01
CA LYS A 85 2.57 19.98 -31.97
C LYS A 85 1.94 19.92 -33.38
N ASP A 86 2.69 20.35 -34.38
CA ASP A 86 2.31 20.42 -35.81
C ASP A 86 1.25 21.48 -36.14
N ASP A 87 0.82 22.31 -35.16
CA ASP A 87 0.07 23.54 -35.48
C ASP A 87 0.96 24.52 -36.25
N VAL A 88 0.38 25.23 -37.20
CA VAL A 88 1.10 26.21 -38.01
C VAL A 88 0.49 27.59 -37.89
N ILE A 89 1.29 28.56 -37.41
CA ILE A 89 0.93 29.97 -37.36
C ILE A 89 1.28 30.57 -38.72
N LYS A 90 0.29 30.82 -39.55
CA LYS A 90 0.47 31.45 -40.88
C LYS A 90 -0.02 32.90 -40.82
N GLY A 91 0.68 33.73 -41.60
CA GLY A 91 0.31 35.12 -41.76
C GLY A 91 1.28 35.85 -42.69
N LYS A 92 1.17 37.17 -42.72
CA LYS A 92 2.07 38.03 -43.44
C LYS A 92 2.38 39.28 -42.64
N PHE A 93 3.56 39.84 -42.81
CA PHE A 93 3.90 41.19 -42.43
C PHE A 93 3.52 42.12 -43.54
N ASP A 94 2.58 43.03 -43.33
CA ASP A 94 2.21 44.06 -44.27
C ASP A 94 3.01 45.33 -43.96
N VAL A 95 3.66 45.83 -45.00
CA VAL A 95 4.55 47.01 -44.92
C VAL A 95 4.03 48.10 -45.82
N ILE A 96 3.73 49.26 -45.27
CA ILE A 96 3.42 50.49 -46.02
C ILE A 96 4.54 51.48 -45.82
N SER A 97 5.16 51.91 -46.91
CA SER A 97 6.31 52.79 -46.88
C SER A 97 6.27 53.85 -48.01
N ASN A 98 7.22 54.77 -47.99
CA ASN A 98 7.43 55.68 -49.12
C ASN A 98 7.93 54.99 -50.39
N ALA A 99 8.29 53.72 -50.32
CA ALA A 99 8.65 52.86 -51.44
C ALA A 99 7.45 52.09 -52.04
N GLY A 100 6.24 52.18 -51.42
CA GLY A 100 5.06 51.41 -51.82
C GLY A 100 4.60 50.44 -50.73
N GLU A 101 3.71 49.59 -51.14
CA GLU A 101 3.15 48.49 -50.31
C GLU A 101 3.88 47.20 -50.63
N TYR A 102 4.30 46.49 -49.58
CA TYR A 102 5.00 45.21 -49.66
C TYR A 102 4.43 44.29 -48.61
N PHE A 103 4.59 42.98 -48.80
CA PHE A 103 4.28 41.99 -47.77
C PHE A 103 5.35 40.90 -47.77
N LEU A 104 5.53 40.26 -46.59
CA LEU A 104 6.43 39.17 -46.38
C LEU A 104 5.62 38.04 -45.67
N GLU A 105 5.45 36.89 -46.30
CA GLU A 105 4.73 35.78 -45.74
C GLU A 105 5.57 35.05 -44.73
N TYR A 106 4.89 34.50 -43.72
CA TYR A 106 5.53 33.64 -42.72
C TYR A 106 4.67 32.41 -42.40
N ALA A 107 5.36 31.32 -42.01
CA ALA A 107 4.78 30.12 -41.52
C ALA A 107 5.65 29.55 -40.37
N PHE A 108 5.13 29.54 -39.16
CA PHE A 108 5.82 29.05 -38.00
C PHE A 108 5.18 27.72 -37.58
N THR A 109 5.95 26.61 -37.69
CA THR A 109 5.49 25.28 -37.28
C THR A 109 5.85 25.02 -35.84
N VAL A 110 4.86 24.64 -35.05
CA VAL A 110 5.06 24.34 -33.62
C VAL A 110 5.64 22.95 -33.46
N THR A 111 6.80 22.86 -32.83
CA THR A 111 7.50 21.60 -32.55
C THR A 111 7.34 21.19 -31.08
N ALA A 112 7.47 19.89 -30.81
CA ALA A 112 7.49 19.41 -29.45
C ALA A 112 8.69 19.93 -28.66
N GLN A 113 8.51 20.14 -27.38
CA GLN A 113 9.63 20.35 -26.47
C GLN A 113 10.29 19.01 -26.17
N PHE A 114 11.61 18.97 -26.11
CA PHE A 114 12.38 17.76 -25.81
C PHE A 114 13.19 17.98 -24.53
N LEU A 115 13.30 16.94 -23.73
CA LEU A 115 14.36 16.85 -22.75
C LEU A 115 15.63 16.35 -23.45
N LYS A 116 16.66 17.19 -23.49
CA LYS A 116 17.97 16.81 -24.03
C LYS A 116 18.74 16.00 -23.01
N THR A 117 19.13 14.78 -23.38
CA THR A 117 20.08 13.95 -22.66
C THR A 117 21.33 13.76 -23.51
N ASN A 118 22.38 13.16 -22.94
CA ASN A 118 23.62 12.88 -23.68
C ASN A 118 23.42 11.86 -24.81
N GLU A 119 22.44 10.97 -24.67
CA GLU A 119 22.23 9.83 -25.55
C GLU A 119 21.05 10.04 -26.52
N ASN A 120 19.94 10.63 -26.03
CA ASN A 120 18.70 10.77 -26.81
C ASN A 120 17.88 11.99 -26.39
N ASP A 121 17.11 12.56 -27.31
CA ASP A 121 16.10 13.57 -27.02
C ASP A 121 14.79 12.88 -26.63
N ILE A 122 14.24 13.22 -25.45
CA ILE A 122 13.03 12.64 -24.88
C ILE A 122 11.87 13.60 -25.09
N ALA A 123 10.88 13.23 -25.89
CA ALA A 123 9.72 14.05 -26.23
C ALA A 123 8.45 13.70 -25.44
N ASP A 124 8.33 12.50 -24.93
CA ASP A 124 7.16 12.01 -24.24
C ASP A 124 7.48 10.95 -23.16
N LEU A 125 6.49 10.61 -22.35
CA LEU A 125 6.63 9.62 -21.28
C LEU A 125 6.87 8.19 -21.78
N PHE A 126 6.51 7.86 -23.05
CA PHE A 126 6.81 6.56 -23.62
C PHE A 126 8.30 6.43 -23.93
N GLN A 127 8.88 7.49 -24.50
CA GLN A 127 10.32 7.57 -24.74
C GLN A 127 11.09 7.59 -23.43
N PHE A 128 10.58 8.28 -22.39
CA PHE A 128 11.18 8.24 -21.05
C PHE A 128 11.14 6.83 -20.45
N ALA A 129 10.06 6.08 -20.62
CA ALA A 129 9.98 4.68 -20.17
C ALA A 129 11.03 3.80 -20.87
N ASN A 130 11.21 3.94 -22.18
CA ASN A 130 12.25 3.22 -22.92
C ASN A 130 13.66 3.65 -22.48
N PHE A 131 13.87 4.94 -22.29
CA PHE A 131 15.12 5.48 -21.77
C PHE A 131 15.47 4.94 -20.38
N THR A 132 14.48 4.87 -19.50
CA THR A 132 14.64 4.29 -18.14
C THR A 132 15.03 2.81 -18.20
N ARG A 133 14.54 2.06 -19.18
CA ARG A 133 14.91 0.65 -19.37
C ARG A 133 16.36 0.51 -19.81
N ASP A 134 16.80 1.35 -20.74
CA ASP A 134 18.08 1.21 -21.41
C ASP A 134 19.23 1.94 -20.63
N TYR A 135 18.89 3.03 -19.92
CA TYR A 135 19.82 3.90 -19.16
C TYR A 135 19.26 4.26 -17.77
N PRO A 136 19.12 3.29 -16.86
CA PRO A 136 18.42 3.50 -15.56
C PRO A 136 19.10 4.54 -14.66
N GLU A 137 20.43 4.63 -14.66
CA GLU A 137 21.15 5.61 -13.84
C GLU A 137 20.97 7.05 -14.36
N GLU A 138 20.98 7.25 -15.65
CA GLU A 138 20.74 8.56 -16.25
C GLU A 138 19.28 8.99 -16.13
N ALA A 139 18.35 8.04 -16.20
CA ALA A 139 16.93 8.29 -15.99
C ALA A 139 16.62 8.88 -14.62
N VAL A 140 17.38 8.54 -13.58
CA VAL A 140 17.29 9.16 -12.25
C VAL A 140 17.60 10.64 -12.32
N ALA A 141 18.67 11.04 -13.00
CA ALA A 141 19.04 12.44 -13.16
C ALA A 141 17.98 13.23 -13.95
N VAL A 142 17.45 12.62 -15.00
CA VAL A 142 16.37 13.19 -15.83
C VAL A 142 15.10 13.37 -15.02
N PHE A 143 14.69 12.37 -14.23
CA PHE A 143 13.49 12.41 -13.40
C PHE A 143 13.57 13.47 -12.30
N LEU A 144 14.72 13.66 -11.70
CA LEU A 144 14.94 14.68 -10.66
C LEU A 144 15.14 16.10 -11.22
N SER A 145 15.33 16.26 -12.53
CA SER A 145 15.54 17.55 -13.15
C SER A 145 14.27 18.42 -13.10
N ASP A 146 14.45 19.74 -13.02
CA ASP A 146 13.33 20.68 -13.02
C ASP A 146 12.61 20.71 -14.39
N ASN A 147 13.28 20.28 -15.45
CA ASN A 147 12.75 20.22 -16.81
C ASN A 147 11.84 19.00 -17.05
N PHE A 148 11.79 18.02 -16.13
CA PHE A 148 10.93 16.83 -16.29
C PHE A 148 9.45 17.20 -16.43
N ASN A 149 9.02 18.30 -15.85
CA ASN A 149 7.66 18.84 -15.96
C ASN A 149 7.19 19.04 -17.41
N ILE A 150 8.12 19.23 -18.36
CA ILE A 150 7.81 19.36 -19.79
C ILE A 150 7.04 18.15 -20.33
N LEU A 151 7.33 16.94 -19.81
CA LEU A 151 6.68 15.70 -20.24
C LEU A 151 5.27 15.52 -19.67
N ILE A 152 4.89 16.30 -18.63
CA ILE A 152 3.66 16.13 -17.87
C ILE A 152 2.80 17.39 -17.78
N GLU A 153 3.20 18.51 -18.43
CA GLU A 153 2.56 19.83 -18.35
C GLU A 153 1.04 19.87 -18.57
N ASN A 154 0.50 18.90 -19.31
CA ASN A 154 -0.92 18.87 -19.66
C ASN A 154 -1.75 17.95 -18.75
N ASP A 155 -1.16 17.31 -17.75
CA ASP A 155 -1.83 16.39 -16.85
C ASP A 155 -1.60 16.75 -15.38
N THR A 156 -2.53 17.52 -14.83
CA THR A 156 -2.49 17.96 -13.42
C THR A 156 -2.46 16.79 -12.43
N LYS A 157 -3.03 15.64 -12.79
CA LYS A 157 -3.01 14.45 -11.95
C LYS A 157 -1.62 13.82 -11.91
N LEU A 158 -0.97 13.67 -13.07
CA LEU A 158 0.39 13.16 -13.15
C LEU A 158 1.39 14.12 -12.53
N SER A 159 1.20 15.44 -12.68
CA SER A 159 2.04 16.45 -12.03
C SER A 159 2.01 16.33 -10.50
N ASN A 160 0.83 16.15 -9.90
CA ASN A 160 0.70 15.94 -8.45
C ASN A 160 1.37 14.63 -7.97
N ILE A 161 1.24 13.55 -8.76
CA ILE A 161 1.90 12.26 -8.47
C ILE A 161 3.42 12.43 -8.56
N TYR A 162 3.91 13.09 -9.59
CA TYR A 162 5.34 13.36 -9.77
C TYR A 162 5.93 14.15 -8.60
N GLU A 163 5.29 15.26 -8.19
CA GLU A 163 5.74 16.09 -7.06
C GLU A 163 5.73 15.31 -5.71
N ALA A 164 4.85 14.35 -5.56
CA ALA A 164 4.86 13.48 -4.39
C ALA A 164 6.02 12.47 -4.44
N LEU A 165 6.22 11.82 -5.59
CA LEU A 165 7.23 10.78 -5.78
C LEU A 165 8.66 11.34 -5.87
N LYS A 166 8.85 12.57 -6.38
CA LYS A 166 10.15 13.27 -6.42
C LYS A 166 10.77 13.45 -5.03
N LYS A 167 9.95 13.42 -3.97
CA LYS A 167 10.40 13.57 -2.56
C LYS A 167 10.78 12.25 -1.89
N GLU A 168 10.60 11.12 -2.55
CA GLU A 168 10.96 9.82 -2.00
C GLU A 168 12.49 9.60 -1.99
N ASN A 169 12.98 8.92 -0.94
CA ASN A 169 14.41 8.64 -0.80
C ASN A 169 14.92 7.63 -1.84
N ASN A 170 14.04 6.76 -2.35
CA ASN A 170 14.36 5.75 -3.36
C ASN A 170 13.84 6.18 -4.74
N THR A 171 14.69 6.85 -5.50
CA THR A 171 14.31 7.40 -6.81
C THR A 171 14.01 6.31 -7.84
N GLY A 172 14.68 5.17 -7.79
CA GLY A 172 14.40 4.04 -8.70
C GLY A 172 12.97 3.52 -8.51
N ARG A 173 12.52 3.39 -7.27
CA ARG A 173 11.14 3.04 -6.94
C ARG A 173 10.16 4.15 -7.35
N ALA A 174 10.51 5.41 -7.11
CA ALA A 174 9.68 6.54 -7.49
C ALA A 174 9.42 6.60 -9.01
N ILE A 175 10.45 6.33 -9.82
CA ILE A 175 10.31 6.24 -11.29
C ILE A 175 9.40 5.07 -11.68
N GLU A 176 9.56 3.90 -11.04
CA GLU A 176 8.70 2.74 -11.27
C GLU A 176 7.23 3.06 -11.01
N GLU A 177 6.94 3.59 -9.83
CA GLU A 177 5.57 3.97 -9.42
C GLU A 177 4.99 5.07 -10.32
N PHE A 178 5.81 6.03 -10.75
CA PHE A 178 5.41 7.08 -11.67
C PHE A 178 5.02 6.53 -13.06
N LEU A 179 5.87 5.67 -13.64
CA LEU A 179 5.62 5.09 -14.97
C LEU A 179 4.38 4.16 -14.97
N VAL A 180 4.16 3.43 -13.86
CA VAL A 180 2.95 2.64 -13.67
C VAL A 180 1.71 3.54 -13.54
N ALA A 181 1.78 4.61 -12.75
CA ALA A 181 0.69 5.58 -12.60
C ALA A 181 0.36 6.31 -13.91
N ALA A 182 1.38 6.58 -14.73
CA ALA A 182 1.23 7.18 -16.07
C ALA A 182 0.71 6.17 -17.13
N GLY A 183 0.52 4.89 -16.77
CA GLY A 183 0.07 3.85 -17.70
C GLY A 183 1.07 3.53 -18.82
N LYS A 184 2.35 3.82 -18.60
CA LYS A 184 3.42 3.57 -19.59
C LYS A 184 4.13 2.25 -19.35
N LYS A 185 3.81 1.59 -18.23
CA LYS A 185 4.43 0.36 -17.80
C LYS A 185 3.49 -0.44 -16.90
N SER A 186 3.56 -1.76 -16.95
CA SER A 186 2.94 -2.63 -15.95
C SER A 186 3.83 -2.75 -14.71
N PRO A 187 3.26 -2.86 -13.50
CA PRO A 187 4.05 -3.03 -12.28
C PRO A 187 4.88 -4.32 -12.34
N VAL A 188 6.11 -4.25 -11.84
CA VAL A 188 6.97 -5.42 -11.76
C VAL A 188 6.50 -6.31 -10.62
N SER A 189 6.34 -7.58 -10.93
CA SER A 189 6.08 -8.63 -9.94
C SER A 189 7.08 -9.77 -10.08
N ILE A 190 7.40 -10.39 -8.96
CA ILE A 190 8.24 -11.58 -8.91
C ILE A 190 7.32 -12.77 -8.65
N ASN A 191 7.48 -13.82 -9.41
CA ASN A 191 6.76 -15.07 -9.25
C ASN A 191 7.73 -16.19 -8.88
N LEU A 192 7.23 -17.14 -8.09
CA LEU A 192 7.95 -18.34 -7.76
C LEU A 192 7.81 -19.34 -8.93
N CYS A 193 8.94 -19.80 -9.47
CA CYS A 193 8.99 -20.82 -10.54
C CYS A 193 9.10 -22.25 -10.00
N THR A 194 9.33 -22.37 -8.70
CA THR A 194 9.49 -23.65 -8.01
C THR A 194 8.27 -23.92 -7.11
N ASP A 195 8.13 -25.15 -6.63
CA ASP A 195 7.02 -25.50 -5.74
C ASP A 195 7.05 -24.67 -4.46
N LYS A 196 5.86 -24.26 -4.00
CA LYS A 196 5.68 -23.49 -2.75
C LYS A 196 5.96 -24.33 -1.51
N GLU A 197 5.75 -25.62 -1.60
CA GLU A 197 5.99 -26.59 -0.54
C GLU A 197 7.08 -27.55 -0.98
N ARG A 198 8.12 -27.69 -0.20
CA ARG A 198 9.26 -28.55 -0.49
C ARG A 198 9.55 -29.47 0.66
N SER A 199 9.68 -30.77 0.37
CA SER A 199 9.97 -31.79 1.36
C SER A 199 11.32 -32.44 1.07
N TYR A 200 12.15 -32.54 2.09
CA TYR A 200 13.48 -33.14 2.01
C TYR A 200 13.65 -34.22 3.04
N ILE A 201 14.48 -35.19 2.69
CA ILE A 201 15.03 -36.16 3.62
C ILE A 201 16.54 -35.90 3.66
N CYS A 202 17.09 -35.54 4.82
CA CYS A 202 18.48 -35.14 4.97
C CYS A 202 19.20 -36.06 5.95
N SER A 203 20.37 -36.56 5.52
CA SER A 203 21.38 -37.26 6.33
C SER A 203 22.66 -36.43 6.49
N ASP A 204 22.75 -35.29 5.83
CA ASP A 204 23.87 -34.34 5.80
C ASP A 204 23.37 -32.96 5.38
N ASP A 205 24.23 -31.95 5.38
CA ASP A 205 23.93 -30.64 4.87
C ASP A 205 23.46 -30.70 3.42
N ARG A 206 22.40 -29.94 3.11
CA ARG A 206 21.84 -29.93 1.77
C ARG A 206 21.72 -28.53 1.24
N ARG A 207 22.32 -28.31 0.07
CA ARG A 207 22.13 -27.07 -0.70
C ARG A 207 21.05 -27.25 -1.77
N ASP A 208 20.16 -26.25 -1.88
CA ASP A 208 19.16 -26.19 -2.94
C ASP A 208 18.89 -24.74 -3.34
N THR A 209 18.08 -24.53 -4.38
CA THR A 209 17.81 -23.19 -4.94
C THR A 209 16.31 -22.93 -5.10
N ILE A 210 15.91 -21.69 -4.89
CA ILE A 210 14.59 -21.18 -5.22
C ILE A 210 14.73 -20.37 -6.52
N ALA A 211 14.01 -20.75 -7.55
CA ALA A 211 13.97 -20.02 -8.80
C ALA A 211 12.82 -19.00 -8.80
N LEU A 212 13.14 -17.76 -9.09
CA LEU A 212 12.24 -16.63 -9.19
C LEU A 212 12.22 -16.12 -10.62
N GLU A 213 11.09 -15.63 -11.07
CA GLU A 213 10.93 -14.99 -12.37
C GLU A 213 10.19 -13.66 -12.24
N LYS A 214 10.74 -12.62 -12.86
CA LYS A 214 10.09 -11.31 -12.98
C LYS A 214 9.27 -11.24 -14.27
N ASN A 215 8.10 -10.62 -14.18
CA ASN A 215 7.18 -10.46 -15.31
C ASN A 215 7.59 -9.35 -16.29
N ALA A 216 8.36 -8.36 -15.83
CA ALA A 216 8.73 -7.17 -16.61
C ALA A 216 10.09 -6.60 -16.17
N TRP A 217 10.61 -5.67 -16.96
CA TRP A 217 11.78 -4.87 -16.57
C TRP A 217 11.39 -3.82 -15.52
N GLY A 218 12.34 -3.37 -14.71
CA GLY A 218 12.16 -2.25 -13.79
C GLY A 218 12.78 -2.45 -12.42
N TYR A 219 12.39 -1.58 -11.51
CA TYR A 219 12.89 -1.57 -10.15
C TYR A 219 12.41 -2.79 -9.37
N ILE A 220 13.35 -3.50 -8.79
CA ILE A 220 13.12 -4.64 -7.91
C ILE A 220 14.05 -4.52 -6.72
N GLU A 221 13.49 -4.55 -5.53
CA GLU A 221 14.15 -4.84 -4.28
C GLU A 221 13.29 -5.80 -3.47
N ALA A 222 13.92 -6.79 -2.88
CA ALA A 222 13.26 -7.70 -1.98
C ALA A 222 14.20 -8.16 -0.86
N ASP A 223 13.69 -8.18 0.35
CA ASP A 223 14.37 -8.70 1.53
C ASP A 223 13.95 -10.15 1.77
N ILE A 224 14.93 -11.00 2.06
CA ILE A 224 14.73 -12.40 2.32
C ILE A 224 14.83 -12.63 3.83
N CYS A 225 13.77 -13.18 4.40
CA CYS A 225 13.72 -13.56 5.81
C CYS A 225 13.50 -15.06 5.92
N VAL A 226 14.16 -15.69 6.89
CA VAL A 226 14.01 -17.12 7.19
C VAL A 226 13.34 -17.28 8.55
N GLU A 227 12.33 -18.13 8.62
CA GLU A 227 11.67 -18.51 9.88
C GLU A 227 12.07 -19.93 10.30
N ALA A 228 13.37 -20.23 10.29
CA ALA A 228 13.92 -21.49 10.78
C ALA A 228 15.43 -21.37 11.02
N ASP A 229 15.92 -21.91 12.12
CA ASP A 229 17.34 -21.85 12.48
C ASP A 229 18.21 -22.81 11.64
N PHE A 230 17.60 -23.84 11.06
CA PHE A 230 18.26 -24.82 10.23
C PHE A 230 18.38 -24.43 8.75
N ILE A 231 17.82 -23.29 8.33
CA ILE A 231 17.94 -22.78 6.96
C ILE A 231 18.84 -21.56 6.97
N SER A 232 19.86 -21.56 6.13
CA SER A 232 20.75 -20.41 5.91
C SER A 232 20.64 -19.96 4.46
N MET A 233 20.42 -18.67 4.22
CA MET A 233 20.42 -18.07 2.89
C MET A 233 21.82 -17.58 2.54
N GLU A 234 22.24 -17.74 1.27
CA GLU A 234 23.47 -17.14 0.77
C GLU A 234 23.33 -15.63 0.52
N THR A 235 22.08 -15.17 0.30
CA THR A 235 21.76 -13.77 0.03
C THR A 235 20.53 -13.37 0.83
N GLU A 236 20.62 -12.26 1.55
CA GLU A 236 19.51 -11.74 2.37
C GLU A 236 18.72 -10.62 1.66
N HIS A 237 19.29 -10.08 0.59
CA HIS A 237 18.69 -9.00 -0.21
C HIS A 237 18.91 -9.24 -1.69
N ILE A 238 17.86 -9.03 -2.50
CA ILE A 238 17.93 -9.12 -3.97
C ILE A 238 17.47 -7.82 -4.61
N SER A 239 18.15 -7.47 -5.69
CA SER A 239 17.86 -6.33 -6.54
C SER A 239 17.73 -6.75 -8.01
N ALA A 240 17.44 -5.80 -8.89
CA ALA A 240 17.37 -6.06 -10.34
C ALA A 240 18.65 -6.67 -10.92
N GLN A 241 19.83 -6.43 -10.30
CA GLN A 241 21.14 -6.94 -10.75
C GLN A 241 21.32 -8.44 -10.50
N ASN A 242 20.56 -9.03 -9.57
CA ASN A 242 20.60 -10.47 -9.29
C ASN A 242 19.86 -11.31 -10.34
N PHE A 243 19.12 -10.65 -11.24
CA PHE A 243 18.39 -11.34 -12.31
C PHE A 243 19.21 -11.44 -13.59
N THR A 244 19.41 -12.66 -14.07
CA THR A 244 19.95 -12.93 -15.40
C THR A 244 18.78 -13.03 -16.39
N GLY A 245 18.56 -11.96 -17.16
CA GLY A 245 17.31 -11.79 -17.91
C GLY A 245 16.13 -11.62 -16.97
N ASN A 246 15.17 -12.55 -17.02
CA ASN A 246 13.99 -12.53 -16.14
C ASN A 246 14.09 -13.49 -14.94
N LYS A 247 15.15 -14.28 -14.83
CA LYS A 247 15.29 -15.33 -13.81
C LYS A 247 16.35 -15.00 -12.77
N CYS A 248 16.08 -15.35 -11.53
CA CYS A 248 17.01 -15.28 -10.41
C CYS A 248 16.92 -16.60 -9.62
N GLU A 249 18.08 -17.15 -9.26
CA GLU A 249 18.18 -18.34 -8.41
C GLU A 249 18.74 -17.95 -7.05
N LEU A 250 18.02 -18.27 -5.99
CA LEU A 250 18.40 -18.03 -4.60
C LEU A 250 18.85 -19.33 -3.97
N ALA A 251 20.12 -19.45 -3.68
CA ALA A 251 20.66 -20.61 -3.01
C ALA A 251 20.44 -20.51 -1.49
N TYR A 252 20.08 -21.64 -0.91
CA TYR A 252 19.97 -21.83 0.54
C TYR A 252 20.56 -23.18 0.96
N ILE A 253 20.95 -23.26 2.22
CA ILE A 253 21.54 -24.43 2.83
C ILE A 253 20.67 -24.90 4.00
N ILE A 254 20.33 -26.17 4.00
CA ILE A 254 19.72 -26.85 5.14
C ILE A 254 20.88 -27.39 5.98
N ASN A 255 21.06 -26.83 7.17
CA ASN A 255 22.11 -27.22 8.10
C ASN A 255 21.65 -28.45 8.90
N TYR A 256 22.27 -29.59 8.64
CA TYR A 256 21.92 -30.86 9.26
C TYR A 256 22.07 -30.87 10.79
N GLU A 257 23.14 -30.25 11.31
CA GLU A 257 23.40 -30.17 12.74
C GLU A 257 22.29 -29.42 13.52
N LYS A 258 21.65 -28.46 12.87
CA LYS A 258 20.56 -27.68 13.47
C LYS A 258 19.18 -28.34 13.36
N LEU A 259 19.09 -29.44 12.64
CA LEU A 259 17.86 -30.22 12.56
C LEU A 259 17.68 -31.04 13.84
N HIS A 260 16.48 -31.01 14.39
CA HIS A 260 16.09 -31.96 15.41
C HIS A 260 15.52 -33.24 14.76
N ASP A 261 15.51 -34.33 15.52
CA ASP A 261 15.06 -35.62 15.04
C ASP A 261 13.61 -35.58 14.57
N GLY A 262 13.33 -36.26 13.45
CA GLY A 262 12.04 -36.26 12.81
C GLY A 262 11.80 -35.12 11.85
N TYR A 263 10.60 -34.56 11.83
CA TYR A 263 10.21 -33.53 10.89
C TYR A 263 10.50 -32.11 11.43
N ASN A 264 11.17 -31.31 10.62
CA ASN A 264 11.48 -29.92 10.85
C ASN A 264 10.76 -29.05 9.83
N TYR A 265 10.12 -27.98 10.26
CA TYR A 265 9.37 -27.07 9.41
C TYR A 265 9.97 -25.68 9.44
N GLY A 266 10.19 -25.11 8.27
CA GLY A 266 10.75 -23.77 8.12
C GLY A 266 10.08 -23.04 6.96
N ARG A 267 10.33 -21.73 6.91
CA ARG A 267 9.83 -20.86 5.85
C ARG A 267 10.92 -19.95 5.35
N ILE A 268 10.96 -19.79 4.04
CA ILE A 268 11.69 -18.71 3.38
C ILE A 268 10.67 -17.71 2.88
N ILE A 269 10.84 -16.44 3.28
CA ILE A 269 9.93 -15.35 3.00
C ILE A 269 10.69 -14.31 2.19
N ILE A 270 10.20 -14.00 1.02
CA ILE A 270 10.74 -12.96 0.14
C ILE A 270 9.74 -11.81 0.15
N ASN A 271 10.12 -10.70 0.76
CA ASN A 271 9.29 -9.51 0.89
C ASN A 271 9.69 -8.48 -0.18
N THR A 272 8.83 -8.26 -1.15
CA THR A 272 8.95 -7.15 -2.09
C THR A 272 8.16 -5.95 -1.56
N TYR A 273 8.29 -4.78 -2.16
CA TYR A 273 7.55 -3.58 -1.76
C TYR A 273 6.02 -3.72 -1.89
N ASN A 274 5.53 -4.59 -2.78
CA ASN A 274 4.10 -4.73 -3.10
C ASN A 274 3.49 -6.10 -2.76
N HIS A 275 4.29 -7.15 -2.58
CA HIS A 275 3.79 -8.49 -2.25
C HIS A 275 4.81 -9.34 -1.51
N LYS A 276 4.33 -10.45 -0.95
CA LYS A 276 5.11 -11.40 -0.16
C LYS A 276 5.03 -12.78 -0.81
N ILE A 277 6.20 -13.40 -1.05
CA ILE A 277 6.31 -14.77 -1.53
C ILE A 277 6.76 -15.63 -0.36
N VAL A 278 6.11 -16.77 -0.17
CA VAL A 278 6.42 -17.71 0.90
C VAL A 278 6.68 -19.09 0.31
N THR A 279 7.78 -19.72 0.71
CA THR A 279 8.10 -21.12 0.43
C THR A 279 8.19 -21.85 1.75
N ASP A 280 7.36 -22.89 1.93
CA ASP A 280 7.36 -23.76 3.07
C ASP A 280 8.35 -24.93 2.82
N ILE A 281 9.20 -25.20 3.81
CA ILE A 281 10.24 -26.24 3.74
C ILE A 281 10.01 -27.20 4.88
N GLU A 282 9.79 -28.46 4.53
CA GLU A 282 9.71 -29.58 5.44
C GLU A 282 10.97 -30.44 5.29
N VAL A 283 11.66 -30.73 6.38
CA VAL A 283 12.87 -31.56 6.38
C VAL A 283 12.73 -32.69 7.38
N LYS A 284 12.83 -33.93 6.91
CA LYS A 284 12.92 -35.11 7.76
C LYS A 284 14.40 -35.44 7.97
N LYS A 285 14.86 -35.32 9.21
CA LYS A 285 16.22 -35.79 9.61
C LYS A 285 16.25 -37.29 9.68
N ILE A 286 17.23 -37.91 9.00
CA ILE A 286 17.56 -39.33 9.16
C ILE A 286 19.04 -39.48 9.48
N TYR A 287 19.39 -40.49 10.23
CA TYR A 287 20.77 -40.84 10.49
C TYR A 287 21.31 -41.73 9.37
N ALA A 288 22.51 -41.42 8.88
CA ALA A 288 23.14 -42.16 7.78
C ALA A 288 23.42 -43.66 8.09
N GLU A 289 23.39 -44.04 9.36
CA GLU A 289 23.88 -45.33 9.79
C GLU A 289 22.79 -46.32 10.30
N TYR A 290 21.52 -45.93 10.47
CA TYR A 290 20.49 -46.86 10.98
C TYR A 290 19.13 -46.69 10.28
N PRO A 291 18.81 -47.58 9.32
CA PRO A 291 17.47 -47.66 8.74
C PRO A 291 16.56 -48.63 9.53
N ASP A 292 16.40 -48.44 10.84
CA ASP A 292 15.48 -49.25 11.60
C ASP A 292 14.19 -48.47 11.95
N GLU A 293 13.05 -48.96 11.48
CA GLU A 293 11.73 -48.36 11.76
C GLU A 293 11.47 -48.23 13.27
N ASN A 294 11.98 -49.14 14.07
CA ASN A 294 11.88 -49.14 15.55
C ASN A 294 12.57 -47.92 16.21
N THR A 295 13.69 -47.45 15.69
CA THR A 295 14.39 -46.27 16.26
C THR A 295 13.59 -45.00 16.03
N ASN A 296 12.93 -44.84 14.91
CA ASN A 296 12.06 -43.69 14.63
C ASN A 296 10.84 -43.65 15.56
N GLU A 297 10.25 -44.76 15.90
CA GLU A 297 9.10 -44.89 16.81
C GLU A 297 9.49 -44.51 18.24
N ILE A 298 10.64 -45.00 18.74
CA ILE A 298 11.18 -44.65 20.05
C ILE A 298 11.53 -43.11 20.16
N TYR A 299 12.10 -42.54 19.12
CA TYR A 299 12.38 -41.10 19.09
C TYR A 299 11.11 -40.26 19.09
N HIS A 300 10.10 -40.67 18.32
CA HIS A 300 8.80 -40.03 18.31
C HIS A 300 8.14 -40.06 19.69
N ASP A 301 8.20 -41.21 20.36
CA ASP A 301 7.63 -41.42 21.70
C ASP A 301 8.37 -40.60 22.76
N LYS A 302 9.71 -40.55 22.75
CA LYS A 302 10.49 -39.69 23.63
C LYS A 302 10.10 -38.23 23.45
N ARG A 303 10.01 -37.78 22.22
CA ARG A 303 9.65 -36.37 21.91
C ARG A 303 8.23 -36.02 22.36
N LYS A 304 7.28 -36.92 22.15
CA LYS A 304 5.90 -36.78 22.59
C LYS A 304 5.82 -36.68 24.12
N LEU A 305 6.51 -37.56 24.82
CA LEU A 305 6.57 -37.55 26.28
C LEU A 305 7.21 -36.27 26.83
N MET A 306 8.32 -35.80 26.23
CA MET A 306 8.95 -34.53 26.59
C MET A 306 8.02 -33.33 26.34
N TYR A 307 7.25 -33.35 25.25
CA TYR A 307 6.22 -32.33 25.00
C TYR A 307 5.13 -32.39 26.07
N GLU A 308 4.61 -33.58 26.41
CA GLU A 308 3.59 -33.76 27.47
C GLU A 308 4.10 -33.27 28.83
N ILE A 309 5.36 -33.53 29.19
CA ILE A 309 6.02 -33.05 30.41
C ILE A 309 6.07 -31.53 30.42
N THR A 310 6.50 -30.95 29.31
CA THR A 310 6.58 -29.48 29.16
C THR A 310 5.18 -28.86 29.28
N GLN A 311 4.18 -29.45 28.62
CA GLN A 311 2.79 -28.99 28.69
C GLN A 311 2.23 -29.12 30.12
N ASN A 312 2.53 -30.23 30.81
CA ASN A 312 2.15 -30.43 32.20
C ASN A 312 2.78 -29.36 33.14
N TYR A 313 4.05 -28.98 32.88
CA TYR A 313 4.69 -27.87 33.59
C TYR A 313 4.01 -26.52 33.30
N LEU A 314 3.70 -26.23 32.04
CA LEU A 314 3.00 -24.99 31.66
C LEU A 314 1.63 -24.91 32.31
N ASP A 315 0.85 -25.99 32.30
CA ASP A 315 -0.45 -26.04 32.94
C ASP A 315 -0.40 -25.82 34.46
N TYR A 316 0.61 -26.36 35.11
CA TYR A 316 0.91 -26.05 36.51
C TYR A 316 1.21 -24.55 36.73
N ARG A 317 2.07 -23.97 35.89
CA ARG A 317 2.43 -22.55 35.94
C ARG A 317 1.25 -21.62 35.66
N MET A 318 0.29 -22.08 34.85
CA MET A 318 -1.00 -21.42 34.59
C MET A 318 -2.01 -21.62 35.76
N LYS A 319 -1.62 -22.30 36.83
CA LYS A 319 -2.47 -22.59 38.00
C LYS A 319 -3.70 -23.44 37.70
N LYS A 320 -3.68 -24.28 36.65
CA LYS A 320 -4.77 -25.21 36.33
C LYS A 320 -4.89 -26.32 37.38
N PHE A 321 -3.78 -26.65 38.06
CA PHE A 321 -3.71 -27.61 39.15
C PHE A 321 -2.55 -27.26 40.13
N ASN A 322 -2.54 -27.92 41.27
CA ASN A 322 -1.54 -27.69 42.32
C ASN A 322 -0.24 -28.47 42.10
N THR A 323 0.77 -28.20 42.95
CA THR A 323 2.10 -28.83 42.87
C THR A 323 2.04 -30.37 43.01
N GLY A 324 1.14 -30.90 43.86
CA GLY A 324 1.00 -32.35 44.07
C GLY A 324 0.55 -33.07 42.79
N VAL A 325 -0.50 -32.54 42.14
CA VAL A 325 -1.02 -33.09 40.89
C VAL A 325 0.03 -32.98 39.76
N TRP A 326 0.74 -31.84 39.70
CA TRP A 326 1.85 -31.67 38.75
C TRP A 326 2.94 -32.75 38.94
N ALA A 327 3.40 -32.92 40.18
CA ALA A 327 4.43 -33.87 40.51
C ALA A 327 4.01 -35.31 40.20
N GLU A 328 2.75 -35.68 40.48
CA GLU A 328 2.23 -37.03 40.19
C GLU A 328 2.16 -37.29 38.70
N ARG A 329 1.59 -36.38 37.91
CA ARG A 329 1.52 -36.51 36.44
C ARG A 329 2.90 -36.53 35.82
N SER A 330 3.82 -35.68 36.30
CA SER A 330 5.21 -35.66 35.82
C SER A 330 5.93 -36.98 36.14
N ALA A 331 5.73 -37.55 37.34
CA ALA A 331 6.29 -38.86 37.72
C ALA A 331 5.94 -39.93 36.71
N ASN A 332 4.64 -40.08 36.38
CA ASN A 332 4.16 -41.09 35.43
C ASN A 332 4.75 -40.88 34.03
N LEU A 333 4.87 -39.66 33.56
CA LEU A 333 5.46 -39.36 32.24
C LEU A 333 6.95 -39.62 32.20
N ILE A 334 7.68 -39.26 33.27
CA ILE A 334 9.13 -39.48 33.36
C ILE A 334 9.45 -40.98 33.51
N GLU A 335 8.64 -41.72 34.26
CA GLU A 335 8.80 -43.18 34.37
C GLU A 335 8.68 -43.83 32.98
N ARG A 336 7.65 -43.50 32.22
CA ARG A 336 7.51 -43.96 30.82
C ARG A 336 8.70 -43.52 29.97
N LEU A 337 9.22 -42.30 30.13
CA LEU A 337 10.36 -41.81 29.39
C LEU A 337 11.64 -42.58 29.74
N ARG A 338 11.83 -42.96 31.01
CA ARG A 338 12.92 -43.83 31.47
C ARG A 338 12.83 -45.27 30.99
N THR A 339 11.64 -45.80 30.74
CA THR A 339 11.55 -47.12 30.10
C THR A 339 12.10 -47.17 28.69
N LEU A 340 12.14 -46.01 28.00
CA LEU A 340 12.70 -45.89 26.66
C LEU A 340 14.23 -45.59 26.66
N ASP A 341 14.75 -45.06 27.78
CA ASP A 341 16.19 -44.72 27.91
C ASP A 341 16.52 -44.58 29.41
N TYR A 342 16.84 -45.74 30.04
CA TYR A 342 16.91 -45.90 31.48
C TYR A 342 18.05 -45.08 32.14
N ASP A 343 19.23 -45.04 31.49
CA ASP A 343 20.42 -44.42 32.05
C ASP A 343 20.65 -42.96 31.59
N ASN A 344 19.64 -42.37 30.95
CA ASN A 344 19.73 -40.99 30.50
C ASN A 344 19.82 -40.02 31.67
N PRO A 345 20.95 -39.25 31.83
CA PRO A 345 21.17 -38.37 32.97
C PRO A 345 20.08 -37.31 33.13
N LEU A 346 19.56 -36.77 32.05
CA LEU A 346 18.49 -35.75 32.09
C LEU A 346 17.21 -36.32 32.71
N TYR A 347 16.80 -37.55 32.31
CA TYR A 347 15.59 -38.19 32.82
C TYR A 347 15.75 -38.59 34.29
N MET A 348 16.94 -39.03 34.68
CA MET A 348 17.27 -39.30 36.09
C MET A 348 17.16 -38.06 36.95
N LEU A 349 17.69 -36.90 36.48
CA LEU A 349 17.59 -35.61 37.19
C LEU A 349 16.15 -35.09 37.28
N MET A 350 15.36 -35.27 36.20
CA MET A 350 13.93 -34.92 36.21
C MET A 350 13.15 -35.78 37.23
N GLN A 351 13.46 -37.07 37.34
CA GLN A 351 12.87 -37.93 38.32
C GLN A 351 13.29 -37.58 39.75
N ALA A 352 14.56 -37.28 39.99
CA ALA A 352 15.05 -36.82 41.29
C ALA A 352 14.35 -35.53 41.72
N GLN A 353 14.13 -34.59 40.80
CA GLN A 353 13.37 -33.35 41.08
C GLN A 353 11.92 -33.68 41.51
N VAL A 354 11.26 -34.59 40.82
CA VAL A 354 9.88 -34.99 41.14
C VAL A 354 9.82 -35.73 42.50
N TYR A 355 10.78 -36.62 42.77
CA TYR A 355 10.87 -37.27 44.10
C TYR A 355 11.05 -36.25 45.21
N ASN A 356 11.90 -35.27 45.07
CA ASN A 356 12.05 -34.19 46.04
C ASN A 356 10.74 -33.44 46.28
N LEU A 357 9.99 -33.12 45.21
CA LEU A 357 8.68 -32.44 45.32
C LEU A 357 7.63 -33.32 46.03
N ARG A 358 7.76 -34.62 45.94
CA ARG A 358 6.92 -35.61 46.63
C ARG A 358 7.42 -35.94 48.06
N LYS A 359 8.51 -35.28 48.54
CA LYS A 359 9.17 -35.48 49.80
C LYS A 359 9.80 -36.89 49.98
N MET A 360 10.16 -37.53 48.84
CA MET A 360 10.90 -38.77 48.77
C MET A 360 12.40 -38.47 48.64
N ASN A 361 12.98 -37.88 49.71
CA ASN A 361 14.31 -37.29 49.65
C ASN A 361 15.42 -38.32 49.52
N ASP A 362 15.26 -39.50 50.12
CA ASP A 362 16.26 -40.60 50.06
C ASP A 362 16.37 -41.13 48.65
N GLU A 363 15.23 -41.35 47.99
CA GLU A 363 15.22 -41.83 46.60
C GLU A 363 15.77 -40.81 45.63
N ALA A 364 15.46 -39.54 45.85
CA ALA A 364 16.02 -38.44 45.08
C ALA A 364 17.54 -38.32 45.23
N GLN A 365 18.05 -38.50 46.46
CA GLN A 365 19.47 -38.42 46.73
C GLN A 365 20.21 -39.63 46.07
N ASN A 366 19.69 -40.83 46.19
CA ASN A 366 20.24 -42.02 45.53
C ASN A 366 20.36 -41.86 44.02
N LEU A 367 19.36 -41.25 43.35
CA LEU A 367 19.41 -40.98 41.92
C LEU A 367 20.52 -39.95 41.59
N ILE A 368 20.62 -38.88 42.34
CA ILE A 368 21.64 -37.84 42.10
C ILE A 368 23.08 -38.37 42.27
N GLU A 369 23.29 -39.31 43.21
CA GLU A 369 24.60 -39.94 43.44
C GLU A 369 25.01 -40.87 42.28
N GLN A 370 24.03 -41.44 41.57
CA GLN A 370 24.25 -42.30 40.40
C GLN A 370 24.50 -41.52 39.10
N VAL A 371 24.00 -40.27 39.02
CA VAL A 371 24.12 -39.46 37.79
C VAL A 371 25.54 -38.99 37.58
N GLN A 372 26.09 -39.34 36.43
CA GLN A 372 27.39 -38.80 35.95
C GLN A 372 27.13 -37.66 34.96
N VAL A 373 27.59 -36.45 35.30
CA VAL A 373 27.39 -35.26 34.47
C VAL A 373 28.76 -34.66 34.15
N SER A 374 29.05 -34.49 32.84
CA SER A 374 30.22 -33.71 32.41
C SER A 374 29.93 -32.20 32.55
N LYS A 375 31.01 -31.45 32.90
CA LYS A 375 30.95 -29.99 32.89
C LYS A 375 30.88 -29.40 31.49
N ASP A 376 31.19 -30.19 30.48
CA ASP A 376 31.16 -29.78 29.06
C ASP A 376 29.71 -29.64 28.56
N ASP A 377 28.77 -30.43 29.14
CA ASP A 377 27.35 -30.21 28.92
C ASP A 377 26.82 -29.16 29.91
N ALA A 378 26.91 -27.89 29.50
CA ALA A 378 26.56 -26.76 30.34
C ALA A 378 25.10 -26.79 30.85
N PHE A 379 24.17 -27.26 30.03
CA PHE A 379 22.76 -27.36 30.44
C PHE A 379 22.56 -28.47 31.47
N LEU A 380 23.01 -29.65 31.17
CA LEU A 380 22.85 -30.81 32.05
C LEU A 380 23.56 -30.59 33.40
N TYR A 381 24.75 -29.98 33.37
CA TYR A 381 25.48 -29.64 34.60
C TYR A 381 24.76 -28.57 35.42
N SER A 382 24.19 -27.53 34.77
CA SER A 382 23.38 -26.51 35.43
C SER A 382 22.13 -27.10 36.07
N TYR A 383 21.47 -28.05 35.40
CA TYR A 383 20.30 -28.72 35.92
C TYR A 383 20.65 -29.64 37.08
N TYR A 384 21.75 -30.35 37.04
CA TYR A 384 22.28 -31.11 38.15
C TYR A 384 22.53 -30.25 39.39
N LEU A 385 23.18 -29.10 39.25
CA LEU A 385 23.43 -28.15 40.34
C LEU A 385 22.12 -27.63 40.95
N TYR A 386 21.12 -27.36 40.10
CA TYR A 386 19.80 -26.91 40.52
C TYR A 386 19.06 -27.98 41.36
N VAL A 387 18.95 -29.18 40.85
CA VAL A 387 18.26 -30.29 41.54
C VAL A 387 18.98 -30.61 42.86
N LYS A 388 20.29 -30.65 42.85
CA LYS A 388 21.10 -30.88 44.07
C LYS A 388 20.96 -29.76 45.12
N SER A 389 20.83 -28.49 44.66
CA SER A 389 20.59 -27.37 45.56
C SER A 389 19.24 -27.42 46.29
N MET A 390 18.25 -27.98 45.60
CA MET A 390 16.90 -28.21 46.17
C MET A 390 16.94 -29.27 47.32
N LEU A 391 17.74 -30.32 47.15
CA LEU A 391 17.85 -31.40 48.11
C LEU A 391 18.68 -31.02 49.36
N ILE A 392 19.86 -30.42 49.12
CA ILE A 392 20.79 -30.08 50.20
C ILE A 392 20.24 -28.97 51.09
N SER A 393 19.37 -28.08 50.60
CA SER A 393 18.76 -26.95 51.34
C SER A 393 19.79 -26.10 52.11
N ASN A 394 21.00 -25.97 51.60
CA ASN A 394 22.11 -25.23 52.20
C ASN A 394 22.37 -23.93 51.43
N ALA A 395 22.26 -22.80 52.13
CA ALA A 395 22.41 -21.47 51.52
C ALA A 395 23.80 -21.26 50.89
N VAL A 396 24.87 -21.78 51.48
CA VAL A 396 26.24 -21.64 50.99
C VAL A 396 26.41 -22.45 49.68
N TYR A 397 25.86 -23.68 49.65
CA TYR A 397 25.90 -24.49 48.45
C TYR A 397 25.07 -23.85 47.32
N THR A 398 23.85 -23.35 47.61
CA THR A 398 22.98 -22.68 46.63
C THR A 398 23.67 -21.43 46.07
N ALA A 399 24.33 -20.63 46.90
CA ALA A 399 25.09 -19.45 46.47
C ALA A 399 26.25 -19.84 45.52
N LYS A 400 26.97 -20.91 45.85
CA LYS A 400 28.05 -21.42 44.95
C LYS A 400 27.49 -21.92 43.61
N ALA A 401 26.42 -22.72 43.67
CA ALA A 401 25.74 -23.20 42.45
C ALA A 401 25.25 -22.03 41.57
N ALA A 402 24.72 -20.97 42.19
CA ALA A 402 24.30 -19.75 41.46
C ALA A 402 25.44 -19.08 40.71
N ILE A 403 26.66 -19.01 41.35
CA ILE A 403 27.84 -18.44 40.71
C ILE A 403 28.32 -19.33 39.55
N ASP A 404 28.34 -20.66 39.75
CA ASP A 404 28.78 -21.61 38.73
C ASP A 404 27.80 -21.56 37.51
N ILE A 405 26.50 -21.55 37.72
CA ILE A 405 25.50 -21.43 36.67
C ILE A 405 25.59 -20.09 35.94
N LYS A 406 25.81 -18.99 36.70
CA LYS A 406 26.03 -17.67 36.11
C LYS A 406 27.25 -17.69 35.16
N ASN A 407 28.38 -18.25 35.60
CA ASN A 407 29.57 -18.31 34.79
C ASN A 407 29.40 -19.17 33.54
N LEU A 408 28.66 -20.30 33.63
CA LEU A 408 28.33 -21.12 32.47
C LEU A 408 27.52 -20.38 31.43
N TYR A 409 26.51 -19.59 31.86
CA TYR A 409 25.68 -18.77 30.96
C TYR A 409 26.50 -17.62 30.34
N GLU A 410 27.31 -16.92 31.12
CA GLU A 410 28.06 -15.74 30.67
C GLU A 410 29.29 -16.10 29.80
N ASN A 411 29.77 -17.35 29.82
CA ASN A 411 30.88 -17.85 28.98
C ASN A 411 30.45 -18.27 27.55
N GLY A 412 29.32 -17.79 27.06
CA GLY A 412 28.92 -17.97 25.67
C GLY A 412 27.88 -19.07 25.45
N ASN A 413 27.28 -19.59 26.53
CA ASN A 413 26.14 -20.54 26.39
C ASN A 413 24.80 -19.80 26.44
N ASP A 414 24.34 -19.31 25.32
CA ASP A 414 23.03 -18.60 25.20
C ASP A 414 21.79 -19.51 25.34
N ASP A 415 21.96 -20.70 26.00
CA ASP A 415 20.85 -21.63 26.20
C ASP A 415 19.83 -21.05 27.19
N TRP A 416 18.61 -20.84 26.69
CA TRP A 416 17.48 -20.34 27.47
C TRP A 416 17.14 -21.23 28.69
N ARG A 417 17.46 -22.54 28.66
CA ARG A 417 17.23 -23.47 29.77
C ARG A 417 18.13 -23.15 30.95
N ILE A 418 19.39 -22.80 30.69
CA ILE A 418 20.34 -22.36 31.72
C ILE A 418 19.87 -21.04 32.33
N LEU A 419 19.41 -20.10 31.48
CA LEU A 419 18.83 -18.82 31.95
C LEU A 419 17.60 -19.05 32.82
N TRP A 420 16.72 -19.98 32.42
CA TRP A 420 15.54 -20.37 33.20
C TRP A 420 15.93 -20.93 34.56
N ILE A 421 16.90 -21.85 34.65
CA ILE A 421 17.43 -22.42 35.89
C ILE A 421 17.97 -21.29 36.79
N ARG A 422 18.72 -20.35 36.22
CA ARG A 422 19.30 -19.21 36.96
C ARG A 422 18.22 -18.38 37.66
N PHE A 423 17.02 -18.20 37.09
CA PHE A 423 15.92 -17.49 37.77
C PHE A 423 15.48 -18.12 39.10
N TYR A 424 15.73 -19.41 39.27
CA TYR A 424 15.32 -20.15 40.47
C TYR A 424 16.47 -20.37 41.48
N VAL A 425 17.71 -20.41 41.03
CA VAL A 425 18.90 -20.64 41.89
C VAL A 425 19.45 -19.32 42.38
N ASP A 426 19.55 -18.29 41.53
CA ASP A 426 20.02 -16.94 41.87
C ASP A 426 18.77 -16.08 42.24
N LEU A 427 18.37 -16.13 43.50
CA LEU A 427 17.17 -15.42 43.99
C LEU A 427 17.26 -13.90 43.80
N THR A 428 18.48 -13.32 43.90
CA THR A 428 18.68 -11.86 43.71
C THR A 428 18.43 -11.46 42.27
N PHE A 429 18.86 -12.26 41.36
CA PHE A 429 18.63 -12.09 39.93
C PHE A 429 17.16 -12.41 39.53
N GLY A 430 16.62 -13.53 40.02
CA GLY A 430 15.25 -13.98 39.71
C GLY A 430 14.16 -13.06 40.24
N HIS A 431 14.39 -12.38 41.37
CA HIS A 431 13.43 -11.42 41.96
C HIS A 431 13.46 -10.05 41.29
N ASN A 432 14.52 -9.68 40.58
CA ASN A 432 14.56 -8.43 39.82
C ASN A 432 13.76 -8.57 38.53
N GLN A 433 12.50 -8.20 38.57
CA GLN A 433 11.54 -8.39 37.47
C GLN A 433 11.97 -7.66 36.18
N SER A 434 12.56 -6.48 36.29
CA SER A 434 13.01 -5.70 35.14
C SER A 434 14.20 -6.39 34.43
N ILE A 435 15.20 -6.85 35.19
CA ILE A 435 16.35 -7.58 34.64
C ILE A 435 15.88 -8.92 34.05
N LYS A 436 15.01 -9.64 34.75
CA LYS A 436 14.44 -10.90 34.29
C LYS A 436 13.77 -10.73 32.92
N LEU A 437 12.88 -9.73 32.76
CA LEU A 437 12.19 -9.47 31.50
C LEU A 437 13.17 -9.09 30.39
N MET A 438 14.17 -8.27 30.68
CA MET A 438 15.21 -7.88 29.73
C MET A 438 15.96 -9.08 29.20
N ARG A 439 16.41 -9.99 30.08
CA ARG A 439 17.14 -11.20 29.68
C ARG A 439 16.29 -12.19 28.89
N ILE A 440 15.00 -12.31 29.20
CA ILE A 440 14.07 -13.12 28.40
C ILE A 440 13.92 -12.51 27.00
N LYS A 441 13.83 -11.18 26.89
CA LYS A 441 13.77 -10.49 25.60
C LYS A 441 15.06 -10.64 24.77
N GLU A 442 16.21 -10.61 25.41
CA GLU A 442 17.50 -10.92 24.78
C GLU A 442 17.54 -12.35 24.24
N SER A 443 17.18 -13.33 25.08
CA SER A 443 17.08 -14.74 24.67
C SER A 443 16.10 -14.96 23.49
N PHE A 444 14.99 -14.22 23.47
CA PHE A 444 14.05 -14.24 22.33
C PHE A 444 14.71 -13.70 21.05
N ARG A 445 15.52 -12.65 21.14
CA ARG A 445 16.28 -12.11 19.98
C ARG A 445 17.33 -13.09 19.48
N SER A 446 17.92 -13.90 20.37
CA SER A 446 18.83 -14.99 20.02
C SER A 446 18.10 -16.26 19.50
N GLY A 447 16.77 -16.22 19.28
CA GLY A 447 15.99 -17.29 18.65
C GLY A 447 15.12 -18.11 19.59
N CYS A 448 15.15 -17.92 20.91
CA CYS A 448 14.30 -18.64 21.85
C CYS A 448 12.81 -18.33 21.67
N LYS A 449 12.00 -19.33 21.32
CA LYS A 449 10.55 -19.26 21.20
C LYS A 449 9.82 -20.21 22.16
N SER A 450 10.46 -20.49 23.31
CA SER A 450 9.92 -21.44 24.30
C SER A 450 8.69 -20.89 25.03
N GLY A 451 7.61 -21.66 25.07
CA GLY A 451 6.42 -21.36 25.88
C GLY A 451 6.72 -21.19 27.37
N VAL A 452 7.77 -21.86 27.90
CA VAL A 452 8.23 -21.70 29.26
C VAL A 452 8.74 -20.29 29.51
N MET A 453 9.53 -19.75 28.59
CA MET A 453 10.04 -18.37 28.69
C MET A 453 8.94 -17.33 28.48
N TYR A 454 7.98 -17.61 27.60
CA TYR A 454 6.79 -16.76 27.45
C TYR A 454 5.97 -16.71 28.74
N MET A 455 5.81 -17.86 29.43
CA MET A 455 5.12 -17.90 30.71
C MET A 455 5.84 -17.10 31.80
N GLU A 456 7.17 -17.16 31.86
CA GLU A 456 7.97 -16.34 32.78
C GLU A 456 7.84 -14.84 32.47
N ALA A 457 7.93 -14.45 31.20
CA ALA A 457 7.74 -13.06 30.79
C ALA A 457 6.32 -12.55 31.11
N LEU A 458 5.31 -13.37 30.83
CA LEU A 458 3.92 -13.03 31.10
C LEU A 458 3.64 -12.87 32.59
N ASN A 459 4.23 -13.74 33.44
CA ASN A 459 4.12 -13.60 34.90
C ASN A 459 4.70 -12.26 35.38
N VAL A 460 5.86 -11.85 34.83
CA VAL A 460 6.45 -10.55 35.14
C VAL A 460 5.52 -9.42 34.71
N MET A 461 5.00 -9.46 33.47
CA MET A 461 4.11 -8.42 32.94
C MET A 461 2.75 -8.37 33.69
N ASN A 462 2.19 -9.51 34.07
CA ASN A 462 0.96 -9.56 34.84
C ASN A 462 1.11 -8.94 36.25
N ASN A 463 2.26 -9.18 36.90
CA ASN A 463 2.55 -8.63 38.22
C ASN A 463 2.91 -7.13 38.17
N GLN A 464 3.61 -6.72 37.11
CA GLN A 464 4.10 -5.35 36.90
C GLN A 464 3.81 -4.88 35.48
N PRO A 465 2.55 -4.52 35.14
CA PRO A 465 2.17 -4.11 33.79
C PRO A 465 2.97 -2.94 33.24
N HIS A 466 3.46 -2.03 34.08
CA HIS A 466 4.26 -0.87 33.69
C HIS A 466 5.63 -1.22 33.07
N LEU A 467 6.09 -2.48 33.20
CA LEU A 467 7.29 -2.97 32.50
C LEU A 467 7.03 -3.24 31.00
N LEU A 468 5.79 -3.41 30.62
CA LEU A 468 5.39 -3.41 29.19
C LEU A 468 5.41 -1.95 28.71
N ARG A 469 6.39 -1.58 27.88
CA ARG A 469 6.57 -0.21 27.40
C ARG A 469 6.23 -0.04 25.91
N VAL A 470 6.37 -1.11 25.13
CA VAL A 470 6.17 -1.15 23.69
C VAL A 470 5.48 -2.45 23.29
N LEU A 471 4.85 -2.47 22.13
CA LEU A 471 4.26 -3.67 21.53
C LEU A 471 5.06 -4.09 20.29
N ASP A 472 6.28 -4.60 20.55
CA ASP A 472 7.15 -5.17 19.54
C ASP A 472 6.86 -6.68 19.33
N LYS A 473 7.58 -7.31 18.42
CA LYS A 473 7.42 -8.73 18.07
C LYS A 473 7.43 -9.66 19.31
N PHE A 474 8.31 -9.41 20.29
CA PHE A 474 8.40 -10.19 21.51
C PHE A 474 7.15 -10.04 22.36
N GLU A 475 6.75 -8.82 22.69
CA GLU A 475 5.61 -8.52 23.55
C GLU A 475 4.31 -9.04 22.92
N ILE A 476 4.16 -8.87 21.59
CA ILE A 476 2.99 -9.39 20.87
C ILE A 476 2.91 -10.92 20.96
N GLN A 477 4.03 -11.64 20.83
CA GLN A 477 4.04 -13.10 20.94
C GLN A 477 3.72 -13.58 22.37
N VAL A 478 4.32 -12.95 23.39
CA VAL A 478 4.06 -13.27 24.80
C VAL A 478 2.59 -13.02 25.15
N LEU A 479 2.04 -11.86 24.74
CA LEU A 479 0.64 -11.53 25.01
C LEU A 479 -0.32 -12.43 24.21
N THR A 480 0.01 -12.76 22.97
CA THR A 480 -0.79 -13.71 22.17
C THR A 480 -0.82 -15.10 22.79
N PHE A 481 0.34 -15.58 23.29
CA PHE A 481 0.42 -16.81 24.06
C PHE A 481 -0.48 -16.73 25.32
N GLY A 482 -0.41 -15.60 26.01
CA GLY A 482 -1.25 -15.36 27.20
C GLY A 482 -2.75 -15.32 26.90
N CYS A 483 -3.16 -14.69 25.79
CA CYS A 483 -4.55 -14.66 25.35
C CYS A 483 -5.08 -16.05 24.97
N LYS A 484 -4.29 -16.83 24.21
CA LYS A 484 -4.65 -18.22 23.83
C LYS A 484 -4.92 -19.10 25.02
N ASN A 485 -4.23 -18.87 26.13
CA ASN A 485 -4.34 -19.63 27.37
C ASN A 485 -5.24 -18.97 28.42
N ASN A 486 -5.85 -17.83 28.14
CA ASN A 486 -6.69 -17.02 29.06
C ASN A 486 -5.98 -16.64 30.37
N ILE A 487 -4.70 -16.31 30.32
CA ILE A 487 -3.87 -15.97 31.49
C ILE A 487 -3.31 -14.55 31.51
N VAL A 488 -3.73 -13.71 30.57
CA VAL A 488 -3.46 -12.26 30.61
C VAL A 488 -4.34 -11.63 31.68
N SER A 489 -3.78 -10.84 32.58
CA SER A 489 -4.58 -10.10 33.57
C SER A 489 -5.31 -8.91 32.96
N GLU A 490 -6.47 -8.53 33.51
CA GLU A 490 -7.21 -7.36 33.03
C GLU A 490 -6.36 -6.07 33.07
N LYS A 491 -5.55 -5.90 34.10
CA LYS A 491 -4.64 -4.74 34.22
C LYS A 491 -3.62 -4.69 33.11
N LEU A 492 -3.04 -5.84 32.76
CA LEU A 492 -2.08 -5.94 31.66
C LEU A 492 -2.76 -5.72 30.31
N ALA A 493 -3.95 -6.27 30.12
CA ALA A 493 -4.75 -6.09 28.91
C ALA A 493 -5.09 -4.62 28.64
N LEU A 494 -5.55 -3.90 29.67
CA LEU A 494 -5.85 -2.46 29.58
C LEU A 494 -4.58 -1.64 29.32
N HIS A 495 -3.47 -1.98 29.97
CA HIS A 495 -2.20 -1.31 29.76
C HIS A 495 -1.67 -1.52 28.32
N ALA A 496 -1.78 -2.73 27.77
CA ALA A 496 -1.45 -3.02 26.37
C ALA A 496 -2.31 -2.18 25.40
N ALA A 497 -3.61 -2.04 25.69
CA ALA A 497 -4.51 -1.20 24.91
C ALA A 497 -4.09 0.29 24.96
N GLN A 498 -3.68 0.80 26.12
CA GLN A 498 -3.19 2.19 26.27
C GLN A 498 -1.91 2.44 25.45
N ILE A 499 -0.95 1.50 25.48
CA ILE A 499 0.26 1.57 24.66
C ILE A 499 -0.12 1.60 23.18
N ALA A 500 -1.06 0.76 22.77
CA ALA A 500 -1.53 0.71 21.40
C ALA A 500 -2.11 2.04 20.91
N VAL A 501 -2.88 2.75 21.74
CA VAL A 501 -3.44 4.08 21.37
C VAL A 501 -2.33 5.11 21.13
N SER A 502 -1.26 5.05 21.90
CA SER A 502 -0.12 5.98 21.77
C SER A 502 0.83 5.65 20.60
N ASP A 503 0.80 4.42 20.12
CA ASP A 503 1.64 3.97 19.00
C ASP A 503 0.92 4.20 17.66
N LYS A 504 1.49 5.09 16.83
CA LYS A 504 0.93 5.44 15.51
C LYS A 504 1.14 4.36 14.45
N ASN A 505 2.01 3.36 14.71
CA ASN A 505 2.33 2.30 13.76
C ASN A 505 1.35 1.13 13.87
N ALA A 506 0.26 1.19 13.12
CA ALA A 506 -0.69 0.09 13.02
C ALA A 506 -0.06 -1.10 12.26
N SER A 507 -0.16 -2.30 12.84
CA SER A 507 0.20 -3.55 12.17
C SER A 507 -0.89 -4.61 12.38
N ASN A 508 -1.02 -5.53 11.43
CA ASN A 508 -2.03 -6.59 11.52
C ASN A 508 -1.86 -7.44 12.78
N SER A 509 -0.62 -7.71 13.20
CA SER A 509 -0.34 -8.50 14.42
C SER A 509 -0.80 -7.79 15.70
N LYS A 510 -0.68 -6.46 15.76
CA LYS A 510 -1.19 -5.65 16.90
C LYS A 510 -2.72 -5.63 16.92
N ILE A 511 -3.34 -5.48 15.74
CA ILE A 511 -4.81 -5.53 15.62
C ILE A 511 -5.33 -6.89 16.08
N GLU A 512 -4.73 -8.00 15.62
CA GLU A 512 -5.14 -9.35 16.03
C GLU A 512 -4.91 -9.60 17.53
N LEU A 513 -3.82 -9.10 18.09
CA LEU A 513 -3.61 -9.16 19.56
C LEU A 513 -4.74 -8.44 20.31
N LEU A 514 -5.07 -7.20 19.91
CA LEU A 514 -6.13 -6.43 20.55
C LEU A 514 -7.51 -7.09 20.38
N LYS A 515 -7.79 -7.69 19.22
CA LYS A 515 -9.01 -8.48 19.01
C LYS A 515 -9.07 -9.69 19.96
N ASN A 516 -7.95 -10.38 20.18
CA ASN A 516 -7.88 -11.50 21.12
C ASN A 516 -8.05 -11.04 22.57
N ILE A 517 -7.47 -9.90 22.95
CA ILE A 517 -7.69 -9.27 24.25
C ILE A 517 -9.18 -8.90 24.41
N TYR A 518 -9.80 -8.31 23.38
CA TYR A 518 -11.21 -7.93 23.41
C TYR A 518 -12.17 -9.12 23.54
N LYS A 519 -11.81 -10.28 22.98
CA LYS A 519 -12.59 -11.53 23.18
C LYS A 519 -12.62 -11.98 24.64
N ILE A 520 -11.57 -11.69 25.41
CA ILE A 520 -11.46 -12.05 26.84
C ILE A 520 -12.08 -10.95 27.72
N TYR A 521 -11.77 -9.69 27.42
CA TYR A 521 -12.19 -8.51 28.18
C TYR A 521 -12.91 -7.54 27.23
N GLU A 522 -14.23 -7.55 27.21
CA GLU A 522 -15.02 -6.66 26.36
C GLU A 522 -15.06 -5.22 26.90
N LYS A 523 -13.87 -4.61 27.09
CA LYS A 523 -13.71 -3.25 27.63
C LYS A 523 -13.69 -2.19 26.54
N ASP A 524 -14.22 -1.02 26.85
CA ASP A 524 -14.30 0.11 25.92
C ASP A 524 -12.93 0.67 25.56
N GLU A 525 -11.96 0.63 26.47
CA GLU A 525 -10.58 1.05 26.21
C GLU A 525 -9.91 0.17 25.14
N VAL A 526 -10.14 -1.15 25.19
CA VAL A 526 -9.63 -2.09 24.18
C VAL A 526 -10.32 -1.88 22.84
N LEU A 527 -11.64 -1.69 22.85
CA LEU A 527 -12.41 -1.41 21.65
C LEU A 527 -11.96 -0.09 21.00
N THR A 528 -11.69 0.94 21.81
CA THR A 528 -11.15 2.23 21.38
C THR A 528 -9.82 2.05 20.65
N SER A 529 -8.93 1.20 21.18
CA SER A 529 -7.63 0.90 20.58
C SER A 529 -7.76 0.18 19.25
N ILE A 530 -8.65 -0.82 19.15
CA ILE A 530 -8.94 -1.54 17.92
C ILE A 530 -9.44 -0.56 16.84
N ILE A 531 -10.44 0.25 17.18
CA ILE A 531 -11.03 1.22 16.24
C ILE A 531 -9.98 2.23 15.80
N SER A 532 -9.17 2.76 16.71
CA SER A 532 -8.10 3.70 16.38
C SER A 532 -7.11 3.10 15.37
N TYR A 533 -6.69 1.85 15.58
CA TYR A 533 -5.79 1.17 14.66
C TYR A 533 -6.44 0.86 13.31
N LEU A 534 -7.68 0.41 13.29
CA LEU A 534 -8.41 0.14 12.04
C LEU A 534 -8.57 1.41 11.21
N ILE A 535 -8.83 2.56 11.86
CA ILE A 535 -8.92 3.87 11.19
C ILE A 535 -7.53 4.30 10.66
N CYS A 536 -6.48 4.16 11.46
CA CYS A 536 -5.10 4.46 11.03
C CYS A 536 -4.65 3.59 9.86
N ALA A 537 -5.04 2.31 9.84
CA ALA A 537 -4.78 1.39 8.75
C ALA A 537 -5.67 1.61 7.51
N GLY A 538 -6.64 2.54 7.57
CA GLY A 538 -7.57 2.78 6.47
C GLY A 538 -8.53 1.62 6.19
N SER A 539 -8.78 0.72 7.16
CA SER A 539 -9.53 -0.51 6.94
C SER A 539 -11.03 -0.24 6.74
N ILE A 540 -11.54 -0.69 5.59
CA ILE A 540 -12.96 -0.59 5.21
C ILE A 540 -13.62 -1.96 5.00
N SER A 541 -13.05 -3.02 5.58
CA SER A 541 -13.56 -4.38 5.44
C SER A 541 -14.85 -4.59 6.25
N ARG A 542 -15.65 -5.60 5.85
CA ARG A 542 -16.85 -6.02 6.59
C ARG A 542 -16.53 -6.43 8.04
N GLU A 543 -15.36 -7.02 8.26
CA GLU A 543 -14.89 -7.39 9.61
C GLU A 543 -14.65 -6.16 10.47
N SER A 544 -14.03 -5.12 9.90
CA SER A 544 -13.78 -3.84 10.60
C SER A 544 -15.08 -3.11 10.92
N ASN A 545 -16.10 -3.22 10.06
CA ASN A 545 -17.41 -2.62 10.29
C ASN A 545 -18.03 -3.06 11.62
N ILE A 546 -17.88 -4.34 12.00
CA ILE A 546 -18.40 -4.87 13.29
C ILE A 546 -17.85 -4.08 14.49
N TYR A 547 -16.58 -3.69 14.44
CA TYR A 547 -15.94 -2.91 15.52
C TYR A 547 -16.38 -1.46 15.48
N TYR A 548 -16.53 -0.86 14.30
CA TYR A 548 -17.05 0.50 14.17
C TYR A 548 -18.48 0.61 14.69
N GLU A 549 -19.34 -0.33 14.32
CA GLU A 549 -20.72 -0.40 14.81
C GLU A 549 -20.78 -0.54 16.34
N LYS A 550 -19.99 -1.47 16.91
CA LYS A 550 -19.89 -1.63 18.36
C LYS A 550 -19.42 -0.34 19.06
N GLY A 551 -18.47 0.37 18.46
CA GLY A 551 -17.97 1.66 18.98
C GLY A 551 -19.06 2.73 19.00
N ILE A 552 -19.84 2.81 17.95
CA ILE A 552 -20.98 3.75 17.87
C ILE A 552 -22.04 3.41 18.90
N LEU A 553 -22.42 2.14 19.03
CA LEU A 553 -23.41 1.67 20.02
C LEU A 553 -22.98 1.94 21.46
N ARG A 554 -21.68 1.88 21.75
CA ARG A 554 -21.11 2.17 23.08
C ARG A 554 -20.79 3.65 23.30
N GLY A 555 -21.05 4.50 22.31
CA GLY A 555 -20.83 5.95 22.40
C GLY A 555 -19.35 6.36 22.42
N ILE A 556 -18.45 5.55 21.88
CA ILE A 556 -17.01 5.84 21.79
C ILE A 556 -16.79 7.06 20.87
N LYS A 557 -16.04 8.05 21.37
CA LYS A 557 -15.76 9.31 20.66
C LYS A 557 -14.37 9.25 20.04
N ILE A 558 -14.27 8.79 18.79
CA ILE A 558 -13.05 8.78 18.00
C ILE A 558 -13.29 9.57 16.71
N THR A 559 -12.34 10.43 16.36
CA THR A 559 -12.39 11.18 15.11
C THR A 559 -12.49 10.23 13.91
N ARG A 560 -13.40 10.50 12.98
CA ARG A 560 -13.66 9.74 11.75
C ARG A 560 -14.30 8.35 11.96
N LEU A 561 -14.72 7.98 13.18
CA LEU A 561 -15.39 6.70 13.42
C LEU A 561 -16.65 6.52 12.54
N TYR A 562 -17.52 7.52 12.51
CA TYR A 562 -18.76 7.48 11.71
C TYR A 562 -18.49 7.40 10.21
N GLU A 563 -17.44 8.08 9.73
CA GLU A 563 -17.03 8.04 8.32
C GLU A 563 -16.56 6.64 7.92
N TYR A 564 -15.69 6.01 8.73
CA TYR A 564 -15.20 4.66 8.46
C TYR A 564 -16.31 3.61 8.60
N TYR A 565 -17.26 3.83 9.50
CA TYR A 565 -18.46 3.00 9.60
C TYR A 565 -19.22 2.99 8.26
N ILE A 566 -19.56 4.16 7.72
CA ILE A 566 -20.28 4.24 6.44
C ILE A 566 -19.45 3.67 5.28
N LYS A 567 -18.14 3.97 5.22
CA LYS A 567 -17.26 3.47 4.17
C LYS A 567 -17.14 1.94 4.13
N SER A 568 -17.28 1.30 5.27
CA SER A 568 -17.14 -0.16 5.42
C SER A 568 -18.45 -0.94 5.25
N LEU A 569 -19.58 -0.26 5.03
CA LEU A 569 -20.87 -0.89 4.78
C LEU A 569 -20.99 -1.44 3.34
N ASP A 570 -21.82 -2.47 3.19
CA ASP A 570 -22.21 -2.99 1.88
C ASP A 570 -23.20 -1.99 1.21
N LYS A 571 -22.72 -1.27 0.22
CA LYS A 571 -23.47 -0.24 -0.50
C LYS A 571 -24.66 -0.76 -1.33
N ASN A 572 -24.81 -2.09 -1.44
CA ASN A 572 -25.96 -2.69 -2.11
C ASN A 572 -27.18 -2.84 -1.18
N LYS A 573 -27.03 -2.52 0.09
CA LYS A 573 -28.07 -2.64 1.11
C LYS A 573 -28.25 -1.30 1.83
N TYR A 574 -29.47 -0.97 2.20
CA TYR A 574 -29.81 0.19 3.01
C TYR A 574 -30.07 -0.26 4.44
N PRO A 575 -29.08 -0.10 5.37
CA PRO A 575 -29.13 -0.75 6.69
C PRO A 575 -30.01 -0.03 7.71
N ARG A 576 -30.61 1.10 7.40
CA ARG A 576 -31.27 2.01 8.31
C ARG A 576 -30.36 2.49 9.43
N PHE A 577 -29.80 3.67 9.28
CA PHE A 577 -28.83 4.23 10.23
C PHE A 577 -29.46 4.58 11.59
N SER A 578 -28.64 4.43 12.65
CA SER A 578 -29.03 4.89 13.97
C SER A 578 -29.17 6.42 14.01
N LYS A 579 -30.02 6.91 14.91
CA LYS A 579 -30.22 8.36 15.10
C LYS A 579 -28.91 9.10 15.35
N LEU A 580 -27.93 8.49 16.07
CA LEU A 580 -26.62 9.08 16.35
C LEU A 580 -25.82 9.30 15.05
N VAL A 581 -25.81 8.34 14.16
CA VAL A 581 -25.13 8.45 12.85
C VAL A 581 -25.77 9.56 12.03
N LEU A 582 -27.09 9.59 11.95
CA LEU A 582 -27.82 10.61 11.22
C LEU A 582 -27.57 12.01 11.80
N MET A 583 -27.61 12.17 13.11
CA MET A 583 -27.31 13.46 13.73
C MET A 583 -25.86 13.93 13.48
N TYR A 584 -24.89 13.02 13.48
CA TYR A 584 -23.50 13.38 13.17
C TYR A 584 -23.38 13.97 11.76
N PHE A 585 -23.92 13.28 10.76
CA PHE A 585 -23.77 13.70 9.37
C PHE A 585 -24.71 14.84 8.93
N ALA A 586 -25.69 15.18 9.75
CA ALA A 586 -26.49 16.38 9.52
C ALA A 586 -25.69 17.69 9.71
N TYR A 587 -24.62 17.65 10.52
CA TYR A 587 -23.76 18.79 10.83
C TYR A 587 -22.37 18.73 10.24
N ASP A 588 -21.85 17.54 9.89
CA ASP A 588 -20.52 17.32 9.35
C ASP A 588 -20.57 16.63 7.98
N ALA A 589 -19.96 17.26 7.00
CA ALA A 589 -20.03 16.87 5.59
C ALA A 589 -18.74 16.23 5.05
N SER A 590 -17.91 15.61 5.89
CA SER A 590 -16.58 15.08 5.52
C SER A 590 -16.59 13.82 4.63
N LEU A 591 -17.75 13.30 4.22
CA LEU A 591 -17.85 12.15 3.30
C LEU A 591 -17.59 12.56 1.83
N ASP A 592 -16.91 11.66 1.08
CA ASP A 592 -16.84 11.76 -0.37
C ASP A 592 -18.23 11.61 -1.01
N TYR A 593 -18.35 11.95 -2.29
CA TYR A 593 -19.64 11.99 -2.97
C TYR A 593 -20.34 10.61 -3.04
N GLU A 594 -19.59 9.52 -3.14
CA GLU A 594 -20.16 8.17 -3.22
C GLU A 594 -20.78 7.74 -1.89
N ASN A 595 -20.03 7.94 -0.79
CA ASN A 595 -20.53 7.62 0.55
C ASN A 595 -21.65 8.57 0.99
N LYS A 596 -21.60 9.85 0.55
CA LYS A 596 -22.65 10.83 0.78
C LYS A 596 -23.92 10.47 0.02
N SER A 597 -23.79 10.03 -1.24
CA SER A 597 -24.93 9.56 -2.02
C SER A 597 -25.60 8.31 -1.42
N PHE A 598 -24.79 7.39 -0.89
CA PHE A 598 -25.29 6.21 -0.18
C PHE A 598 -26.06 6.59 1.09
N LEU A 599 -25.50 7.46 1.93
CA LEU A 599 -26.16 7.96 3.15
C LEU A 599 -27.49 8.62 2.83
N TYR A 600 -27.53 9.51 1.84
CA TYR A 600 -28.73 10.25 1.48
C TYR A 600 -29.79 9.37 0.83
N ALA A 601 -29.38 8.38 0.05
CA ALA A 601 -30.29 7.38 -0.50
C ALA A 601 -30.91 6.50 0.60
N ASP A 602 -30.13 6.11 1.62
CA ASP A 602 -30.63 5.39 2.79
C ASP A 602 -31.65 6.21 3.58
N VAL A 603 -31.37 7.49 3.82
CA VAL A 603 -32.34 8.41 4.48
C VAL A 603 -33.64 8.49 3.69
N LEU A 604 -33.57 8.65 2.37
CA LEU A 604 -34.77 8.70 1.53
C LEU A 604 -35.54 7.39 1.52
N PHE A 605 -34.87 6.27 1.64
CA PHE A 605 -35.47 4.94 1.61
C PHE A 605 -36.04 4.52 2.98
N ASN A 606 -35.30 4.72 4.08
CA ASN A 606 -35.65 4.20 5.39
C ASN A 606 -36.34 5.21 6.31
N GLU A 607 -36.14 6.52 6.10
CA GLU A 607 -36.64 7.58 6.99
C GLU A 607 -37.70 8.49 6.29
N ALA A 608 -38.25 8.08 5.14
CA ALA A 608 -39.21 8.87 4.37
C ALA A 608 -40.45 9.33 5.17
N GLU A 609 -40.88 8.57 6.17
CA GLU A 609 -42.02 8.86 7.04
C GLU A 609 -41.60 9.64 8.33
N ASN A 610 -40.32 9.85 8.56
CA ASN A 610 -39.81 10.54 9.72
C ASN A 610 -39.65 12.04 9.44
N GLU A 611 -40.71 12.82 9.69
CA GLU A 611 -40.75 14.26 9.39
C GLU A 611 -39.54 15.02 9.92
N LYS A 612 -39.10 14.76 11.16
CA LYS A 612 -37.98 15.48 11.79
C LYS A 612 -36.65 15.21 11.10
N ILE A 613 -36.40 13.98 10.68
CA ILE A 613 -35.17 13.62 9.95
C ILE A 613 -35.27 14.19 8.53
N MET A 614 -36.39 14.11 7.91
CA MET A 614 -36.63 14.65 6.57
C MET A 614 -36.46 16.16 6.52
N GLU A 615 -37.03 16.91 7.46
CA GLU A 615 -36.83 18.37 7.58
C GLU A 615 -35.35 18.76 7.68
N MET A 616 -34.57 17.98 8.42
CA MET A 616 -33.15 18.21 8.63
C MET A 616 -32.33 17.86 7.38
N TYR A 617 -32.65 16.76 6.70
CA TYR A 617 -31.84 16.23 5.62
C TYR A 617 -32.22 16.75 4.23
N MET A 618 -33.50 17.10 3.97
CA MET A 618 -33.96 17.53 2.65
C MET A 618 -33.15 18.72 2.08
N PRO A 619 -32.85 19.79 2.82
CA PRO A 619 -32.04 20.88 2.30
C PRO A 619 -30.63 20.44 1.91
N LEU A 620 -30.03 19.48 2.66
CA LEU A 620 -28.71 18.92 2.39
C LEU A 620 -28.73 18.02 1.14
N ILE A 621 -29.77 17.20 1.02
CA ILE A 621 -29.98 16.30 -0.13
C ILE A 621 -30.20 17.13 -1.41
N ASP A 622 -31.03 18.14 -1.35
CA ASP A 622 -31.33 19.02 -2.49
C ASP A 622 -30.07 19.75 -2.96
N LYS A 623 -29.34 20.38 -2.04
CA LYS A 623 -28.04 21.03 -2.35
C LYS A 623 -27.04 20.08 -2.97
N PHE A 624 -26.86 18.91 -2.36
CA PHE A 624 -25.94 17.88 -2.84
C PHE A 624 -26.34 17.36 -4.22
N ALA A 625 -27.63 17.12 -4.44
CA ALA A 625 -28.14 16.65 -5.72
C ALA A 625 -27.88 17.65 -6.85
N TYR A 626 -28.12 18.93 -6.64
CA TYR A 626 -27.82 19.99 -7.62
C TYR A 626 -26.30 20.05 -7.93
N GLU A 627 -25.47 19.93 -6.91
CA GLU A 627 -24.02 19.89 -7.08
C GLU A 627 -23.59 18.69 -7.93
N GLN A 628 -24.11 17.48 -7.65
CA GLN A 628 -23.76 16.28 -8.42
C GLN A 628 -24.34 16.31 -9.85
N LEU A 629 -25.51 16.92 -10.05
CA LEU A 629 -26.07 17.16 -11.39
C LEU A 629 -25.16 18.04 -12.23
N ARG A 630 -24.62 19.12 -11.68
CA ARG A 630 -23.66 20.01 -12.38
C ARG A 630 -22.41 19.27 -12.83
N TYR A 631 -21.92 18.32 -12.01
CA TYR A 631 -20.80 17.46 -12.40
C TYR A 631 -21.17 16.31 -13.34
N GLY A 632 -22.45 16.12 -13.67
CA GLY A 632 -22.91 15.01 -14.52
C GLY A 632 -22.66 13.64 -13.91
N ARG A 633 -22.61 13.52 -12.58
CA ARG A 633 -22.31 12.27 -11.88
C ARG A 633 -23.57 11.41 -11.74
N ILE A 634 -23.39 10.09 -11.89
CA ILE A 634 -24.48 9.12 -11.76
C ILE A 634 -23.97 7.84 -11.09
N ASN A 635 -24.75 7.29 -10.18
CA ASN A 635 -24.59 5.97 -9.58
C ASN A 635 -25.96 5.47 -9.09
N ASN A 636 -26.03 4.22 -8.59
CA ASN A 636 -27.29 3.64 -8.12
C ASN A 636 -28.00 4.49 -7.06
N HIS A 637 -27.26 5.15 -6.18
CA HIS A 637 -27.79 5.97 -5.08
C HIS A 637 -28.25 7.35 -5.59
N LEU A 638 -27.46 7.98 -6.47
CA LEU A 638 -27.81 9.25 -7.08
C LEU A 638 -29.11 9.15 -7.91
N ILE A 639 -29.35 8.01 -8.54
CA ILE A 639 -30.61 7.78 -9.27
C ILE A 639 -31.82 7.93 -8.35
N LEU A 640 -31.79 7.37 -7.15
CA LEU A 640 -32.86 7.50 -6.16
C LEU A 640 -33.05 8.95 -5.71
N ILE A 641 -31.92 9.65 -5.47
CA ILE A 641 -31.93 11.05 -5.09
C ILE A 641 -32.49 11.92 -6.21
N TYR A 642 -32.05 11.74 -7.45
CA TYR A 642 -32.52 12.49 -8.61
C TYR A 642 -34.02 12.28 -8.88
N LYS A 643 -34.51 11.04 -8.79
CA LYS A 643 -35.93 10.73 -8.92
C LYS A 643 -36.82 11.49 -7.91
N ARG A 644 -36.29 11.76 -6.71
CA ARG A 644 -37.03 12.46 -5.65
C ARG A 644 -37.05 13.97 -5.85
N ILE A 645 -35.95 14.57 -6.29
CA ILE A 645 -35.87 16.04 -6.44
C ILE A 645 -36.36 16.55 -7.79
N TRP A 646 -36.53 15.65 -8.75
CA TRP A 646 -36.82 15.98 -10.14
C TRP A 646 -37.95 16.96 -10.34
N ASN A 647 -39.04 16.82 -9.59
CA ASN A 647 -40.22 17.69 -9.67
C ASN A 647 -39.99 19.09 -9.07
N LYS A 648 -38.85 19.35 -8.44
CA LYS A 648 -38.54 20.61 -7.76
C LYS A 648 -37.39 21.38 -8.40
N CYS A 649 -36.76 20.80 -9.44
CA CYS A 649 -35.58 21.38 -10.06
C CYS A 649 -35.87 22.65 -10.85
N LEU A 650 -35.28 23.76 -10.43
CA LEU A 650 -35.11 24.95 -11.29
C LEU A 650 -33.84 24.69 -12.12
N PHE A 651 -33.97 24.66 -13.45
CA PHE A 651 -32.91 24.35 -14.38
C PHE A 651 -32.18 25.64 -14.81
N ASP A 652 -30.89 25.74 -14.56
CA ASP A 652 -30.00 26.66 -15.24
C ASP A 652 -29.38 25.96 -16.48
N GLU A 653 -28.77 26.73 -17.38
CA GLU A 653 -28.18 26.22 -18.63
C GLU A 653 -27.14 25.12 -18.40
N TYR A 654 -26.32 25.25 -17.36
CA TYR A 654 -25.31 24.26 -16.98
C TYR A 654 -25.93 22.97 -16.46
N THR A 655 -26.93 23.09 -15.61
CA THR A 655 -27.66 21.95 -15.05
C THR A 655 -28.43 21.21 -16.15
N ALA A 656 -29.04 21.91 -17.06
CA ALA A 656 -29.80 21.33 -18.20
C ALA A 656 -28.90 20.49 -19.10
N SER A 657 -27.70 20.99 -19.47
CA SER A 657 -26.71 20.23 -20.29
C SER A 657 -26.25 18.95 -19.62
N SER A 658 -25.94 18.99 -18.33
CA SER A 658 -25.53 17.80 -17.56
C SER A 658 -26.67 16.81 -17.35
N MET A 659 -27.88 17.29 -17.17
CA MET A 659 -29.10 16.47 -17.07
C MET A 659 -29.40 15.69 -18.33
N MET A 660 -29.21 16.27 -19.51
CA MET A 660 -29.40 15.54 -20.78
C MET A 660 -28.47 14.31 -20.83
N LYS A 661 -27.22 14.42 -20.39
CA LYS A 661 -26.32 13.26 -20.30
C LYS A 661 -26.86 12.18 -19.35
N ILE A 662 -27.32 12.58 -18.17
CA ILE A 662 -27.88 11.69 -17.14
C ILE A 662 -29.15 10.99 -17.61
N LEU A 663 -30.05 11.70 -18.29
CA LEU A 663 -31.28 11.14 -18.81
C LEU A 663 -31.07 10.04 -19.85
N TYR A 664 -30.10 10.23 -20.74
CA TYR A 664 -29.75 9.22 -21.74
C TYR A 664 -28.88 8.10 -21.20
N THR A 665 -28.66 8.06 -19.88
CA THR A 665 -27.85 7.00 -19.27
C THR A 665 -28.63 5.68 -19.21
N TYR A 666 -27.92 4.65 -19.64
CA TYR A 666 -28.33 3.25 -19.49
C TYR A 666 -27.40 2.58 -18.48
N LYS A 667 -27.97 1.69 -17.69
CA LYS A 667 -27.23 0.79 -16.81
C LYS A 667 -26.92 -0.47 -17.57
N ILE A 668 -25.65 -0.73 -17.80
CA ILE A 668 -25.15 -1.96 -18.40
C ILE A 668 -24.65 -2.84 -17.28
N LYS A 669 -25.26 -4.03 -17.14
CA LYS A 669 -24.87 -5.05 -16.17
C LYS A 669 -24.12 -6.14 -16.91
N CYS A 670 -22.84 -6.29 -16.63
CA CYS A 670 -21.98 -7.33 -17.17
C CYS A 670 -21.92 -8.52 -16.21
N TYR A 671 -22.01 -9.75 -16.74
CA TYR A 671 -21.98 -10.98 -15.94
C TYR A 671 -20.59 -11.59 -15.87
N GLU A 672 -19.69 -11.19 -16.76
CA GLU A 672 -18.30 -11.66 -16.77
C GLU A 672 -17.45 -10.92 -15.74
N GLU A 673 -16.54 -11.65 -15.05
CA GLU A 673 -15.70 -11.10 -13.97
C GLU A 673 -14.47 -10.36 -14.49
N ASN A 674 -13.99 -10.71 -15.69
CA ASN A 674 -12.76 -10.17 -16.27
C ASN A 674 -12.96 -8.91 -17.11
N VAL A 675 -14.12 -8.24 -17.01
CA VAL A 675 -14.41 -7.03 -17.79
C VAL A 675 -14.22 -5.79 -16.92
N LYS A 676 -13.36 -4.88 -17.37
CA LYS A 676 -12.91 -3.70 -16.65
C LYS A 676 -13.68 -2.44 -17.04
N ALA A 677 -14.02 -2.30 -18.33
CA ALA A 677 -14.68 -1.10 -18.83
C ALA A 677 -15.60 -1.38 -20.03
N VAL A 678 -16.52 -0.44 -20.25
CA VAL A 678 -17.38 -0.38 -21.42
C VAL A 678 -17.00 0.86 -22.25
N TRP A 679 -16.88 0.66 -23.55
CA TRP A 679 -16.68 1.72 -24.50
C TRP A 679 -17.93 1.88 -25.37
N VAL A 680 -18.32 3.13 -25.62
CA VAL A 680 -19.48 3.43 -26.47
C VAL A 680 -19.05 4.29 -27.62
N LYS A 681 -19.43 3.85 -28.81
CA LYS A 681 -19.24 4.57 -30.08
C LYS A 681 -20.60 4.94 -30.67
N HIS A 682 -20.87 6.22 -30.76
CA HIS A 682 -21.99 6.76 -31.51
C HIS A 682 -21.54 7.07 -32.95
N LYS A 683 -22.43 6.87 -33.93
CA LYS A 683 -22.11 7.09 -35.34
C LYS A 683 -21.70 8.53 -35.64
N GLU A 684 -22.31 9.47 -34.92
CA GLU A 684 -22.16 10.92 -35.11
C GLU A 684 -20.97 11.52 -34.33
N TYR A 685 -20.44 10.79 -33.32
CA TYR A 685 -19.29 11.23 -32.54
C TYR A 685 -18.00 10.58 -33.07
N LYS A 686 -16.96 11.40 -33.28
CA LYS A 686 -15.62 10.90 -33.70
C LYS A 686 -14.87 10.19 -32.58
N THR A 687 -15.21 10.44 -31.31
CA THR A 687 -14.51 9.93 -30.14
C THR A 687 -15.26 8.77 -29.49
N LEU A 688 -14.49 7.75 -29.08
CA LEU A 688 -14.94 6.68 -28.20
C LEU A 688 -14.89 7.17 -26.74
N HIS A 689 -15.93 6.90 -25.98
CA HIS A 689 -16.00 7.24 -24.55
C HIS A 689 -15.90 5.96 -23.71
N ARG A 690 -15.00 5.98 -22.72
CA ARG A 690 -14.74 4.86 -21.80
C ARG A 690 -15.43 5.06 -20.48
N TYR A 691 -16.13 4.01 -20.00
CA TYR A 691 -16.84 3.98 -18.72
C TYR A 691 -16.39 2.77 -17.92
N GLU A 692 -15.97 2.95 -16.67
CA GLU A 692 -15.51 1.86 -15.81
C GLU A 692 -16.69 1.02 -15.31
N ILE A 693 -16.47 -0.30 -15.21
CA ILE A 693 -17.41 -1.23 -14.60
C ILE A 693 -17.10 -1.29 -13.10
N ILE A 694 -18.04 -0.86 -12.29
CA ILE A 694 -17.97 -0.92 -10.83
C ILE A 694 -19.07 -1.83 -10.33
N ASN A 695 -18.74 -2.85 -9.54
CA ASN A 695 -19.71 -3.84 -9.04
C ASN A 695 -20.55 -4.48 -10.16
N LYS A 696 -19.89 -4.90 -11.25
CA LYS A 696 -20.51 -5.53 -12.44
C LYS A 696 -21.48 -4.60 -13.20
N CYS A 697 -21.50 -3.30 -12.93
CA CYS A 697 -22.36 -2.34 -13.60
C CYS A 697 -21.57 -1.14 -14.13
N ALA A 698 -21.95 -0.65 -15.31
CA ALA A 698 -21.51 0.64 -15.85
C ALA A 698 -22.72 1.52 -16.15
N PHE A 699 -22.57 2.83 -15.92
CA PHE A 699 -23.58 3.83 -16.29
C PHE A 699 -23.10 4.58 -17.52
N VAL A 700 -23.78 4.40 -18.64
CA VAL A 700 -23.31 4.78 -19.95
C VAL A 700 -24.35 5.63 -20.67
N PRO A 701 -24.05 6.87 -21.08
CA PRO A 701 -24.96 7.66 -21.91
C PRO A 701 -25.04 7.05 -23.32
N ILE A 702 -26.25 6.74 -23.76
CA ILE A 702 -26.52 6.21 -25.10
C ILE A 702 -27.58 7.10 -25.74
N TYR A 703 -27.14 7.88 -26.74
CA TYR A 703 -27.98 8.90 -27.37
C TYR A 703 -28.70 8.39 -28.63
N THR A 704 -28.18 7.37 -29.29
CA THR A 704 -28.70 6.85 -30.56
C THR A 704 -28.91 5.33 -30.47
N LYS A 705 -29.90 4.81 -31.22
CA LYS A 705 -30.23 3.38 -31.22
C LYS A 705 -29.14 2.51 -31.89
N ASP A 706 -28.29 3.11 -32.70
CA ASP A 706 -27.19 2.48 -33.45
C ASP A 706 -25.85 2.61 -32.76
N ALA A 707 -25.82 2.99 -31.47
CA ALA A 707 -24.62 3.05 -30.67
C ALA A 707 -24.00 1.66 -30.52
N VAL A 708 -22.70 1.56 -30.74
CA VAL A 708 -21.93 0.32 -30.61
C VAL A 708 -21.31 0.26 -29.23
N ILE A 709 -21.58 -0.83 -28.51
CA ILE A 709 -21.05 -1.13 -27.18
C ILE A 709 -19.88 -2.09 -27.35
N ILE A 710 -18.75 -1.76 -26.74
CA ILE A 710 -17.52 -2.55 -26.77
C ILE A 710 -17.05 -2.75 -25.33
N PHE A 711 -16.69 -3.96 -24.96
CA PHE A 711 -16.18 -4.32 -23.65
C PHE A 711 -14.66 -4.40 -23.66
N GLU A 712 -14.02 -3.89 -22.63
CA GLU A 712 -12.57 -3.97 -22.39
C GLU A 712 -12.33 -4.95 -21.23
N SER A 713 -11.53 -6.01 -21.49
CA SER A 713 -11.11 -6.96 -20.46
C SER A 713 -10.01 -6.38 -19.56
N GLU A 714 -9.72 -7.04 -18.45
CA GLU A 714 -8.56 -6.71 -17.60
C GLU A 714 -7.23 -6.88 -18.35
N SER A 715 -7.16 -7.80 -19.34
CA SER A 715 -6.00 -7.99 -20.24
C SER A 715 -5.85 -6.90 -21.29
N GLY A 716 -6.82 -5.97 -21.41
CA GLY A 716 -6.81 -4.90 -22.43
C GLY A 716 -7.32 -5.32 -23.80
N GLU A 717 -7.96 -6.48 -23.92
CA GLU A 717 -8.60 -6.94 -25.16
C GLU A 717 -10.00 -6.35 -25.29
N PHE A 718 -10.43 -6.09 -26.53
CA PHE A 718 -11.73 -5.51 -26.85
C PHE A 718 -12.67 -6.53 -27.47
N PHE A 719 -13.88 -6.60 -26.93
CA PHE A 719 -14.92 -7.53 -27.36
C PHE A 719 -16.19 -6.78 -27.70
N LYS A 720 -16.83 -7.21 -28.76
CA LYS A 720 -18.14 -6.76 -29.17
C LYS A 720 -19.12 -7.87 -29.06
N ASP A 721 -20.10 -8.14 -28.74
CA ASP A 721 -21.12 -9.22 -28.79
C ASP A 721 -20.73 -10.59 -28.17
N SER A 722 -19.52 -10.72 -27.59
CA SER A 722 -19.03 -12.00 -27.01
C SER A 722 -19.40 -12.21 -25.55
N PHE A 723 -19.89 -11.18 -24.87
CA PHE A 723 -20.25 -11.22 -23.45
C PHE A 723 -21.76 -11.13 -23.25
N ARG A 724 -22.22 -11.82 -22.19
CA ARG A 724 -23.60 -11.67 -21.74
C ARG A 724 -23.73 -10.43 -20.87
N TYR A 725 -24.61 -9.54 -21.27
CA TYR A 725 -24.92 -8.32 -20.51
C TYR A 725 -26.40 -7.97 -20.64
N ASP A 726 -26.91 -7.25 -19.66
CA ASP A 726 -28.23 -6.62 -19.69
C ASP A 726 -28.04 -5.11 -19.81
N ILE A 727 -28.96 -4.48 -20.54
CA ILE A 727 -29.00 -3.04 -20.72
C ILE A 727 -30.35 -2.52 -20.29
N GLU A 728 -30.37 -1.61 -19.35
CA GLU A 728 -31.61 -1.04 -18.79
C GLU A 728 -31.55 0.49 -18.84
N LYS A 729 -32.63 1.11 -19.30
CA LYS A 729 -32.74 2.57 -19.26
C LYS A 729 -32.97 3.03 -17.82
N VAL A 730 -32.16 3.96 -17.34
CA VAL A 730 -32.18 4.40 -15.92
C VAL A 730 -33.41 5.27 -15.62
N PHE A 731 -33.80 6.13 -16.55
CA PHE A 731 -34.91 7.05 -16.39
C PHE A 731 -36.01 6.80 -17.42
N GLU A 732 -37.27 6.86 -16.97
CA GLU A 732 -38.48 6.69 -17.81
C GLU A 732 -38.69 7.90 -18.72
N ASN A 733 -39.47 7.71 -19.79
CA ASN A 733 -39.75 8.77 -20.77
C ASN A 733 -40.44 10.00 -20.17
N LYS A 734 -41.25 9.84 -19.13
CA LYS A 734 -41.91 10.97 -18.44
C LYS A 734 -40.95 12.06 -17.99
N TYR A 735 -39.73 11.70 -17.64
CA TYR A 735 -38.70 12.68 -17.20
C TYR A 735 -38.15 13.52 -18.35
N TYR A 736 -38.21 13.04 -19.59
CA TYR A 736 -37.85 13.82 -20.79
C TYR A 736 -38.90 14.88 -21.12
N GLU A 737 -40.17 14.52 -20.98
CA GLU A 737 -41.27 15.44 -21.25
C GLU A 737 -41.24 16.61 -20.30
N MET A 738 -41.02 16.38 -19.01
CA MET A 738 -40.91 17.42 -17.98
C MET A 738 -39.78 18.42 -18.24
N ILE A 739 -38.62 17.97 -18.78
CA ILE A 739 -37.51 18.86 -19.09
C ILE A 739 -37.78 19.67 -20.35
N ASN A 740 -38.35 19.05 -21.37
CA ASN A 740 -38.72 19.78 -22.59
C ASN A 740 -39.73 20.88 -22.31
N GLU A 741 -40.71 20.65 -21.43
CA GLU A 741 -41.64 21.68 -21.00
C GLU A 741 -40.96 22.80 -20.22
N SER A 742 -39.98 22.47 -19.32
CA SER A 742 -39.25 23.46 -18.55
C SER A 742 -38.29 24.27 -19.42
N MET A 743 -37.62 23.66 -20.40
CA MET A 743 -36.72 24.36 -21.34
C MET A 743 -37.48 25.27 -22.29
N LEU A 744 -38.68 24.86 -22.71
CA LEU A 744 -39.58 25.69 -23.52
C LEU A 744 -40.10 26.91 -22.71
N ALA A 745 -40.41 26.73 -21.44
CA ALA A 745 -40.77 27.83 -20.53
C ALA A 745 -39.67 28.87 -20.38
N TYR A 746 -38.41 28.42 -20.24
CA TYR A 746 -37.21 29.29 -20.12
C TYR A 746 -36.95 30.13 -21.39
N GLN A 747 -37.15 29.52 -22.58
CA GLN A 747 -37.03 30.27 -23.85
C GLN A 747 -38.12 31.30 -24.05
N TYR A 748 -39.28 31.18 -23.38
CA TYR A 748 -40.36 32.15 -23.43
C TYR A 748 -40.23 33.29 -22.42
N GLU A 749 -39.44 33.14 -21.36
CA GLU A 749 -39.17 34.22 -20.38
C GLU A 749 -37.99 35.13 -20.79
N GLU A 750 -37.11 34.70 -21.71
CA GLU A 750 -36.03 35.54 -22.28
C GLU A 750 -36.40 36.28 -23.58
N ASN A 751 -37.60 36.07 -24.12
CA ASN A 751 -38.17 36.83 -25.27
C ASN A 751 -39.35 37.71 -24.81
#